data_42b123bf30d7f97643ed3ffd37a7e0de
#
_entry.id   42b123bf30d7f97643ed3ffd37a7e0de
#
_cell.length_a   1.000
_cell.length_b   1.000
_cell.length_c   1.000
_cell.angle_alpha   90.00
_cell.angle_beta   90.00
_cell.angle_gamma   90.00
#
_symmetry.space_group_name_H-M   'P 1'
#
loop_
_entity.id
_entity.type
_entity.pdbx_description
1 polymer ?
#
loop_
_entity_poly.entity_id
_entity_poly.type
_entity_poly.pdbx_seq_one_letter_code
_entity_poly.pdbx_strand_id
1 'polypeptide(L)'
;MKRIFSCILTSLLIAETVLAFAGCGAKVKRENVVIKETDTWYSCNVIDVAGKSSALDYEHFTFFTPMVIDDLIVATYNAYNDMYTDEPHDPILIFDSEGNLLKEFEITDELPLSSKLGVVKDGDAMALYYQSSGKLYKADINRSTWTLENSLEIDIGGETVHFMNCMSSGGYVFAIGVRNSKNILYAFKGGTVIFEKEINVEYPVLHGVASKDGGFQLVNYNSLFFFDPVKLELRADGMTFDSAGFQNEVVGYDGRCYVKKADGIYVGDEPYVMYSDTDCNVYKFMLSDLLAVTEDSIVLNLNVMDYGTDTPVVMYLQKKSTNPNAGKTVIRAKSFGNSIDTMTGEAIRKFNRENADYFIKYASVSQYMITDEEFAEKYEKDFKKEIISSEAADIYFGADSLWWFQNEDYFIDLNKELQLDSETYYTKITGSASRDGKLFYMPLSFTANGLWTDSSNVDKGSKGFTYDQYVEFVSTVGNGHDAISEFNSRSEYFFLCFSMMNDTWFKDGKVNIANAEFETMCDYFINNVSEYPLITEGQIMTGDFRFETAYRYSDTDPSLCCHILGKYKDPVLLGLPTYDGRGPSAVITNSIAVSAVSELKDGCIEFIKLLLSKDIQELCSYNPINRTALPGVLDRYMDHFIYEYKMAGFTSESEAAKYDYYLPTDSMKDSYIANMENVEVVSASDPSIRAIVSEELSEAYSGQKDIKAIEKSLEKRLKTLYSEKYA
;
A
#
# COMPACT_ATOMS: atom_id res chain seq x y z
N MET A 1 -55.93 30.45 -5.67
CA MET A 1 -55.30 29.18 -6.10
C MET A 1 -53.81 29.08 -5.84
N LYS A 2 -52.93 30.06 -6.21
CA LYS A 2 -51.47 29.94 -5.93
C LYS A 2 -51.07 29.81 -4.46
N ARG A 3 -51.79 30.49 -3.51
CA ARG A 3 -51.49 30.40 -2.07
C ARG A 3 -51.91 29.08 -1.45
N ILE A 4 -52.96 28.42 -1.96
CA ILE A 4 -53.40 27.12 -1.47
C ILE A 4 -52.46 26.01 -1.95
N PHE A 5 -51.93 26.11 -3.16
CA PHE A 5 -50.90 25.17 -3.67
C PHE A 5 -49.58 25.27 -2.92
N SER A 6 -49.17 26.47 -2.52
CA SER A 6 -47.94 26.67 -1.73
C SER A 6 -48.07 26.09 -0.31
N CYS A 7 -49.21 26.24 0.34
CA CYS A 7 -49.46 25.64 1.66
C CYS A 7 -49.56 24.11 1.63
N ILE A 8 -50.10 23.52 0.56
CA ILE A 8 -50.16 22.08 0.40
C ILE A 8 -48.77 21.48 0.10
N LEU A 9 -47.95 22.15 -0.72
CA LEU A 9 -46.59 21.75 -0.98
C LEU A 9 -45.68 21.85 0.27
N THR A 10 -45.85 22.90 1.07
CA THR A 10 -45.08 23.08 2.32
C THR A 10 -45.53 22.06 3.38
N SER A 11 -46.84 21.74 3.47
CA SER A 11 -47.30 20.71 4.39
C SER A 11 -46.92 19.28 3.94
N LEU A 12 -46.81 18.98 2.65
CA LEU A 12 -46.28 17.73 2.15
C LEU A 12 -44.77 17.59 2.44
N LEU A 13 -43.98 18.66 2.22
CA LEU A 13 -42.54 18.67 2.57
C LEU A 13 -42.29 18.54 4.08
N ILE A 14 -43.15 19.17 4.91
CA ILE A 14 -43.06 18.99 6.37
C ILE A 14 -43.52 17.61 6.79
N ALA A 15 -44.49 17.01 6.12
CA ALA A 15 -44.92 15.63 6.40
C ALA A 15 -43.87 14.59 5.98
N GLU A 16 -43.15 14.80 4.86
CA GLU A 16 -42.01 13.97 4.47
C GLU A 16 -40.82 14.14 5.43
N THR A 17 -40.51 15.34 5.89
CA THR A 17 -39.44 15.57 6.90
C THR A 17 -39.83 15.02 8.27
N VAL A 18 -41.10 15.10 8.71
CA VAL A 18 -41.56 14.54 9.99
C VAL A 18 -41.63 13.02 9.92
N LEU A 19 -41.95 12.44 8.77
CA LEU A 19 -41.88 10.98 8.57
C LEU A 19 -40.44 10.46 8.52
N ALA A 20 -39.48 11.27 8.03
CA ALA A 20 -38.06 10.93 8.10
C ALA A 20 -37.50 10.98 9.54
N PHE A 21 -38.03 11.85 10.42
CA PHE A 21 -37.63 11.93 11.83
C PHE A 21 -38.42 11.00 12.76
N ALA A 22 -39.59 10.48 12.34
CA ALA A 22 -40.36 9.53 13.12
C ALA A 22 -39.90 8.06 12.91
N GLY A 23 -38.91 7.82 12.06
CA GLY A 23 -38.34 6.52 11.75
C GLY A 23 -37.19 6.06 12.68
N CYS A 24 -36.84 6.83 13.71
CA CYS A 24 -35.85 6.41 14.71
C CYS A 24 -36.40 5.30 15.59
N GLY A 25 -36.23 4.05 15.18
CA GLY A 25 -36.55 2.87 15.95
C GLY A 25 -36.91 1.60 15.16
N ALA A 26 -37.17 1.71 13.87
CA ALA A 26 -37.29 0.51 13.04
C ALA A 26 -35.86 0.05 12.68
N LYS A 27 -35.39 -1.06 13.27
CA LYS A 27 -34.16 -1.73 12.79
C LYS A 27 -34.31 -1.95 11.29
N VAL A 28 -33.41 -1.35 10.50
CA VAL A 28 -33.37 -1.58 9.06
C VAL A 28 -33.07 -3.07 8.89
N LYS A 29 -34.05 -3.81 8.38
CA LYS A 29 -33.88 -5.26 8.16
C LYS A 29 -32.96 -5.43 6.94
N ARG A 30 -31.75 -5.92 7.19
CA ARG A 30 -30.79 -6.28 6.14
C ARG A 30 -31.07 -7.73 5.71
N GLU A 31 -30.97 -7.97 4.41
CA GLU A 31 -30.97 -9.34 3.90
C GLU A 31 -29.53 -9.85 3.88
N ASN A 32 -29.29 -10.97 4.57
CA ASN A 32 -27.98 -11.63 4.52
C ASN A 32 -27.79 -12.25 3.15
N VAL A 33 -26.68 -11.95 2.52
CA VAL A 33 -26.27 -12.53 1.24
C VAL A 33 -25.59 -13.86 1.52
N VAL A 34 -26.04 -14.92 0.86
CA VAL A 34 -25.42 -16.25 0.94
C VAL A 34 -24.84 -16.60 -0.43
N ILE A 35 -23.59 -17.07 -0.44
CA ILE A 35 -22.89 -17.46 -1.66
C ILE A 35 -23.55 -18.70 -2.25
N LYS A 36 -23.75 -18.69 -3.57
CA LYS A 36 -24.33 -19.81 -4.31
C LYS A 36 -23.23 -20.62 -4.99
N GLU A 37 -23.49 -21.90 -5.22
CA GLU A 37 -22.58 -22.78 -5.96
C GLU A 37 -22.30 -22.28 -7.39
N THR A 38 -23.25 -21.57 -7.98
CA THR A 38 -23.17 -20.99 -9.33
C THR A 38 -22.47 -19.63 -9.41
N ASP A 39 -22.13 -19.02 -8.27
CA ASP A 39 -21.45 -17.74 -8.26
C ASP A 39 -20.02 -17.91 -8.81
N THR A 40 -19.54 -16.92 -9.55
CA THR A 40 -18.21 -16.95 -10.17
C THR A 40 -17.13 -17.17 -9.12
N TRP A 41 -16.14 -18.02 -9.45
CA TRP A 41 -14.99 -18.26 -8.59
C TRP A 41 -13.73 -18.58 -9.39
N TYR A 42 -12.62 -18.00 -8.97
CA TYR A 42 -11.28 -18.28 -9.48
C TYR A 42 -10.36 -18.71 -8.32
N SER A 43 -9.75 -19.89 -8.41
CA SER A 43 -8.68 -20.26 -7.49
C SER A 43 -7.39 -19.53 -7.87
N CYS A 44 -6.64 -19.03 -6.91
CA CYS A 44 -5.38 -18.33 -7.11
C CYS A 44 -4.18 -19.22 -6.75
N ASN A 45 -3.31 -19.50 -7.72
CA ASN A 45 -2.00 -20.06 -7.49
C ASN A 45 -0.99 -18.90 -7.48
N VAL A 46 -0.17 -18.85 -6.43
CA VAL A 46 0.88 -17.85 -6.27
C VAL A 46 2.22 -18.49 -6.61
N ILE A 47 2.91 -17.91 -7.58
CA ILE A 47 4.19 -18.40 -8.10
C ILE A 47 5.26 -17.40 -7.68
N ASP A 48 6.09 -17.80 -6.73
CA ASP A 48 7.30 -17.09 -6.36
C ASP A 48 8.39 -17.45 -7.39
N VAL A 49 8.61 -16.53 -8.33
CA VAL A 49 9.53 -16.78 -9.44
C VAL A 49 10.98 -16.83 -8.94
N ALA A 50 11.37 -15.93 -8.06
CA ALA A 50 12.73 -15.86 -7.52
C ALA A 50 13.04 -17.07 -6.62
N GLY A 51 12.15 -17.39 -5.69
CA GLY A 51 12.35 -18.49 -4.73
C GLY A 51 12.38 -19.88 -5.37
N LYS A 52 12.00 -20.01 -6.66
CA LYS A 52 12.07 -21.25 -7.44
C LYS A 52 13.18 -21.27 -8.48
N SER A 53 13.96 -20.21 -8.58
CA SER A 53 15.05 -20.07 -9.54
C SER A 53 16.42 -20.14 -8.87
N SER A 54 17.48 -20.24 -9.65
CA SER A 54 18.85 -20.11 -9.18
C SER A 54 19.28 -18.63 -8.98
N ALA A 55 18.38 -17.64 -9.18
CA ALA A 55 18.69 -16.23 -8.99
C ALA A 55 19.21 -15.92 -7.58
N LEU A 56 18.69 -16.59 -6.57
CA LEU A 56 19.09 -16.41 -5.17
C LEU A 56 20.51 -16.92 -4.84
N ASP A 57 21.15 -17.64 -5.78
CA ASP A 57 22.54 -18.05 -5.64
C ASP A 57 23.54 -16.94 -6.00
N TYR A 58 23.04 -15.82 -6.52
CA TYR A 58 23.83 -14.65 -6.95
C TYR A 58 23.69 -13.48 -5.99
N GLU A 59 24.71 -12.62 -5.92
CA GLU A 59 24.66 -11.43 -5.08
C GLU A 59 23.74 -10.33 -5.65
N HIS A 60 23.64 -10.27 -6.99
CA HIS A 60 22.81 -9.31 -7.71
C HIS A 60 21.96 -9.99 -8.74
N PHE A 61 20.69 -9.68 -8.79
CA PHE A 61 19.78 -10.15 -9.83
C PHE A 61 18.67 -9.13 -10.11
N THR A 62 18.18 -9.13 -11.35
CA THR A 62 17.06 -8.29 -11.79
C THR A 62 16.16 -9.11 -12.66
N PHE A 63 14.89 -9.23 -12.28
CA PHE A 63 13.87 -9.89 -13.08
C PHE A 63 13.24 -8.94 -14.07
N PHE A 64 12.90 -9.47 -15.25
CA PHE A 64 12.06 -8.78 -16.23
C PHE A 64 10.60 -9.21 -16.05
N THR A 65 9.67 -8.37 -16.52
CA THR A 65 8.24 -8.68 -16.45
C THR A 65 7.95 -10.03 -17.09
N PRO A 66 7.33 -10.99 -16.38
CA PRO A 66 6.99 -12.28 -16.93
C PRO A 66 6.01 -12.16 -18.11
N MET A 67 6.06 -13.13 -19.00
CA MET A 67 5.14 -13.25 -20.13
C MET A 67 4.31 -14.53 -20.03
N VAL A 68 3.14 -14.51 -20.62
CA VAL A 68 2.24 -15.66 -20.69
C VAL A 68 2.18 -16.18 -22.12
N ILE A 69 2.49 -17.47 -22.30
CA ILE A 69 2.45 -18.15 -23.59
C ILE A 69 1.60 -19.40 -23.45
N ASP A 70 0.41 -19.38 -24.00
CA ASP A 70 -0.64 -20.39 -23.79
C ASP A 70 -0.96 -20.54 -22.28
N ASP A 71 -0.58 -21.66 -21.66
CA ASP A 71 -0.72 -22.00 -20.25
C ASP A 71 0.60 -21.92 -19.47
N LEU A 72 1.66 -21.43 -20.11
CA LEU A 72 2.98 -21.32 -19.52
C LEU A 72 3.28 -19.87 -19.09
N ILE A 73 3.99 -19.74 -18.00
CA ILE A 73 4.57 -18.48 -17.54
C ILE A 73 6.06 -18.54 -17.83
N VAL A 74 6.53 -17.55 -18.57
CA VAL A 74 7.94 -17.40 -18.95
C VAL A 74 8.50 -16.17 -18.26
N ALA A 75 9.50 -16.38 -17.42
CA ALA A 75 10.23 -15.31 -16.76
C ALA A 75 11.70 -15.33 -17.20
N THR A 76 12.34 -14.17 -17.17
CA THR A 76 13.77 -14.03 -17.44
C THR A 76 14.37 -13.12 -16.38
N TYR A 77 15.65 -13.36 -16.07
CA TYR A 77 16.38 -12.47 -15.16
C TYR A 77 17.85 -12.37 -15.58
N ASN A 78 18.53 -11.35 -15.10
CA ASN A 78 19.98 -11.23 -15.14
C ASN A 78 20.51 -11.33 -13.72
N ALA A 79 21.60 -12.08 -13.52
CA ALA A 79 22.25 -12.19 -12.22
C ALA A 79 23.78 -12.19 -12.37
N TYR A 80 24.48 -11.69 -11.36
CA TYR A 80 25.95 -11.60 -11.30
C TYR A 80 26.41 -11.47 -9.85
N ASN A 81 27.64 -11.92 -9.56
CA ASN A 81 28.26 -11.70 -8.24
C ASN A 81 29.08 -10.39 -8.19
N ASP A 82 29.64 -9.97 -9.33
CA ASP A 82 30.31 -8.69 -9.45
C ASP A 82 29.86 -7.97 -10.74
N MET A 83 29.15 -6.86 -10.58
CA MET A 83 28.60 -6.04 -11.66
C MET A 83 29.64 -5.57 -12.69
N TYR A 84 30.91 -5.47 -12.29
CA TYR A 84 31.96 -4.88 -13.13
C TYR A 84 32.87 -5.91 -13.78
N THR A 85 32.87 -7.14 -13.30
CA THR A 85 33.84 -8.17 -13.73
C THR A 85 33.22 -9.45 -14.25
N ASP A 86 31.98 -9.75 -13.85
CA ASP A 86 31.31 -10.99 -14.23
C ASP A 86 30.48 -10.83 -15.51
N GLU A 87 30.49 -11.85 -16.35
CA GLU A 87 29.47 -11.96 -17.40
C GLU A 87 28.11 -12.29 -16.74
N PRO A 88 27.01 -11.59 -17.13
CA PRO A 88 25.73 -11.83 -16.52
C PRO A 88 25.24 -13.27 -16.81
N HIS A 89 24.80 -13.94 -15.77
CA HIS A 89 23.99 -15.14 -15.87
C HIS A 89 22.57 -14.75 -16.30
N ASP A 90 22.06 -15.34 -17.36
CA ASP A 90 20.94 -14.78 -18.10
C ASP A 90 19.90 -15.85 -18.54
N PRO A 91 19.31 -16.61 -17.59
CA PRO A 91 18.47 -17.75 -17.88
C PRO A 91 17.05 -17.37 -18.32
N ILE A 92 16.36 -18.38 -18.85
CA ILE A 92 14.94 -18.39 -19.10
C ILE A 92 14.30 -19.42 -18.18
N LEU A 93 13.27 -18.99 -17.45
CA LEU A 93 12.46 -19.81 -16.56
C LEU A 93 11.12 -20.11 -17.21
N ILE A 94 10.69 -21.35 -17.13
CA ILE A 94 9.37 -21.76 -17.64
C ILE A 94 8.61 -22.45 -16.51
N PHE A 95 7.46 -21.93 -16.17
CA PHE A 95 6.55 -22.45 -15.17
C PHE A 95 5.24 -22.92 -15.82
N ASP A 96 4.62 -23.93 -15.23
CA ASP A 96 3.23 -24.28 -15.53
C ASP A 96 2.25 -23.37 -14.73
N SER A 97 0.96 -23.53 -15.01
CA SER A 97 -0.12 -22.80 -14.33
C SER A 97 -0.26 -23.17 -12.84
N GLU A 98 0.33 -24.29 -12.40
CA GLU A 98 0.38 -24.73 -11.02
C GLU A 98 1.58 -24.14 -10.27
N GLY A 99 2.47 -23.45 -11.01
CA GLY A 99 3.66 -22.80 -10.47
C GLY A 99 4.83 -23.77 -10.29
N ASN A 100 4.83 -24.92 -10.95
CA ASN A 100 6.00 -25.79 -10.98
C ASN A 100 7.00 -25.24 -11.99
N LEU A 101 8.26 -25.10 -11.60
CA LEU A 101 9.36 -24.80 -12.51
C LEU A 101 9.61 -26.01 -13.39
N LEU A 102 9.22 -25.91 -14.65
CA LEU A 102 9.41 -26.97 -15.65
C LEU A 102 10.85 -27.00 -16.17
N LYS A 103 11.42 -25.81 -16.36
CA LYS A 103 12.78 -25.65 -16.84
C LYS A 103 13.35 -24.28 -16.46
N GLU A 104 14.60 -24.29 -16.07
CA GLU A 104 15.52 -23.17 -16.09
C GLU A 104 16.64 -23.54 -17.07
N PHE A 105 16.92 -22.67 -18.04
CA PHE A 105 18.00 -22.90 -18.98
C PHE A 105 18.69 -21.60 -19.37
N GLU A 106 19.99 -21.69 -19.47
CA GLU A 106 20.81 -20.63 -19.99
C GLU A 106 20.89 -20.69 -21.51
N ILE A 107 21.06 -19.54 -22.08
CA ILE A 107 21.43 -19.43 -23.47
C ILE A 107 22.95 -19.52 -23.50
N THR A 108 23.45 -20.72 -23.78
CA THR A 108 24.88 -21.03 -23.74
C THR A 108 25.70 -20.34 -24.83
N ASP A 109 27.03 -20.45 -24.74
CA ASP A 109 28.04 -19.97 -25.74
C ASP A 109 27.77 -20.37 -27.19
N GLU A 110 26.91 -21.37 -27.43
CA GLU A 110 26.46 -21.77 -28.77
C GLU A 110 25.56 -20.71 -29.43
N LEU A 111 25.00 -19.79 -28.61
CA LEU A 111 24.23 -18.61 -29.05
C LEU A 111 24.87 -17.37 -28.44
N PRO A 112 25.82 -16.72 -29.13
CA PRO A 112 26.46 -15.52 -28.63
C PRO A 112 25.42 -14.40 -28.50
N LEU A 113 24.91 -14.18 -27.29
CA LEU A 113 23.90 -13.19 -27.00
C LEU A 113 24.52 -11.83 -26.81
N SER A 114 24.00 -10.83 -27.50
CA SER A 114 24.13 -9.46 -27.07
C SER A 114 22.88 -8.95 -26.32
N SER A 115 21.70 -9.48 -26.62
CA SER A 115 20.46 -9.23 -25.86
C SER A 115 19.33 -10.22 -26.21
N LYS A 116 18.58 -10.66 -25.19
CA LYS A 116 17.27 -11.32 -25.34
C LYS A 116 16.22 -10.25 -25.67
N LEU A 117 15.34 -10.56 -26.61
CA LEU A 117 14.17 -9.73 -26.84
C LEU A 117 12.94 -10.30 -26.15
N GLY A 118 12.82 -11.63 -26.10
CA GLY A 118 11.73 -12.29 -25.42
C GLY A 118 11.44 -13.69 -25.98
N VAL A 119 10.73 -14.47 -25.17
CA VAL A 119 10.14 -15.75 -25.61
C VAL A 119 8.70 -15.46 -26.01
N VAL A 120 8.33 -15.90 -27.18
CA VAL A 120 7.03 -15.57 -27.80
C VAL A 120 6.42 -16.79 -28.50
N LYS A 121 5.14 -16.70 -28.83
CA LYS A 121 4.46 -17.66 -29.71
C LYS A 121 4.57 -17.19 -31.15
N ASP A 122 5.29 -17.92 -31.99
CA ASP A 122 5.42 -17.66 -33.42
C ASP A 122 4.69 -18.73 -34.22
N GLY A 123 3.48 -18.44 -34.67
CA GLY A 123 2.55 -19.44 -35.17
C GLY A 123 2.12 -20.40 -34.05
N ASP A 124 2.41 -21.70 -34.24
CA ASP A 124 2.17 -22.74 -33.24
C ASP A 124 3.42 -23.07 -32.40
N ALA A 125 4.58 -22.48 -32.75
CA ALA A 125 5.84 -22.72 -32.07
C ALA A 125 6.07 -21.72 -30.93
N MET A 126 6.66 -22.16 -29.84
CA MET A 126 7.27 -21.30 -28.83
C MET A 126 8.69 -20.98 -29.31
N ALA A 127 9.06 -19.73 -29.38
CA ALA A 127 10.34 -19.30 -29.93
C ALA A 127 10.99 -18.20 -29.09
N LEU A 128 12.32 -18.29 -28.98
CA LEU A 128 13.16 -17.21 -28.47
C LEU A 128 13.56 -16.28 -29.62
N TYR A 129 13.32 -14.98 -29.46
CA TYR A 129 13.90 -13.97 -30.30
C TYR A 129 15.04 -13.28 -29.56
N TYR A 130 16.19 -13.15 -30.19
CA TYR A 130 17.39 -12.58 -29.58
C TYR A 130 18.26 -11.85 -30.61
N GLN A 131 19.09 -10.96 -30.13
CA GLN A 131 20.03 -10.22 -30.95
C GLN A 131 21.46 -10.63 -30.62
N SER A 132 22.26 -10.85 -31.66
CA SER A 132 23.70 -11.10 -31.53
C SER A 132 24.45 -10.38 -32.64
N SER A 133 25.53 -9.68 -32.31
CA SER A 133 26.39 -8.96 -33.25
C SER A 133 25.63 -8.06 -34.23
N GLY A 134 24.56 -7.42 -33.74
CA GLY A 134 23.71 -6.51 -34.52
C GLY A 134 22.72 -7.19 -35.48
N LYS A 135 22.61 -8.50 -35.42
CA LYS A 135 21.67 -9.30 -36.21
C LYS A 135 20.57 -9.88 -35.34
N LEU A 136 19.37 -10.03 -35.89
CA LEU A 136 18.23 -10.63 -35.23
C LEU A 136 18.18 -12.14 -35.52
N TYR A 137 17.93 -12.93 -34.52
CA TYR A 137 17.79 -14.37 -34.60
C TYR A 137 16.48 -14.84 -33.98
N LYS A 138 16.01 -15.99 -34.43
CA LYS A 138 14.96 -16.78 -33.85
C LYS A 138 15.46 -18.18 -33.59
N ALA A 139 15.12 -18.77 -32.44
CA ALA A 139 15.30 -20.20 -32.18
C ALA A 139 13.98 -20.79 -31.65
N ASP A 140 13.58 -21.94 -32.15
CA ASP A 140 12.40 -22.63 -31.64
C ASP A 140 12.73 -23.30 -30.30
N ILE A 141 11.78 -23.29 -29.36
CA ILE A 141 11.90 -23.98 -28.08
C ILE A 141 11.12 -25.32 -28.20
N ASN A 142 11.84 -26.41 -28.11
CA ASN A 142 11.20 -27.71 -28.05
C ASN A 142 10.60 -27.94 -26.66
N ARG A 143 9.28 -27.96 -26.57
CA ARG A 143 8.54 -28.12 -25.28
C ARG A 143 8.72 -29.50 -24.62
N SER A 144 9.21 -30.51 -25.34
CA SER A 144 9.42 -31.86 -24.79
C SER A 144 10.79 -32.00 -24.12
N THR A 145 11.80 -31.34 -24.66
CA THR A 145 13.18 -31.39 -24.20
C THR A 145 13.66 -30.12 -23.53
N TRP A 146 12.92 -29.01 -23.72
CA TRP A 146 13.29 -27.68 -23.30
C TRP A 146 14.67 -27.27 -23.83
N THR A 147 14.90 -27.50 -25.13
CA THR A 147 16.12 -27.13 -25.83
C THR A 147 15.80 -26.16 -26.96
N LEU A 148 16.79 -25.35 -27.34
CA LEU A 148 16.69 -24.47 -28.49
C LEU A 148 17.03 -25.25 -29.73
N GLU A 149 16.18 -25.14 -30.77
CA GLU A 149 16.31 -25.81 -32.05
C GLU A 149 16.10 -24.81 -33.19
N ASN A 150 16.56 -25.18 -34.39
CA ASN A 150 16.28 -24.42 -35.62
C ASN A 150 16.65 -22.94 -35.54
N SER A 151 17.82 -22.59 -34.98
CA SER A 151 18.27 -21.20 -34.97
C SER A 151 18.37 -20.63 -36.37
N LEU A 152 17.71 -19.50 -36.60
CA LEU A 152 17.57 -18.83 -37.89
C LEU A 152 17.94 -17.36 -37.76
N GLU A 153 18.87 -16.89 -38.61
CA GLU A 153 19.10 -15.44 -38.79
C GLU A 153 17.93 -14.83 -39.57
N ILE A 154 17.34 -13.78 -39.03
CA ILE A 154 16.24 -13.05 -39.67
C ILE A 154 16.82 -11.91 -40.50
N ASP A 155 16.54 -11.93 -41.82
CA ASP A 155 16.95 -10.85 -42.74
C ASP A 155 16.11 -9.59 -42.47
N ILE A 156 16.77 -8.55 -41.98
CA ILE A 156 16.17 -7.23 -41.69
C ILE A 156 16.68 -6.14 -42.67
N GLY A 157 17.21 -6.54 -43.84
CA GLY A 157 17.62 -5.62 -44.93
C GLY A 157 19.03 -5.06 -44.81
N GLY A 158 19.94 -5.74 -44.09
CA GLY A 158 21.39 -5.46 -44.12
C GLY A 158 21.86 -4.25 -43.34
N GLU A 159 20.99 -3.56 -42.60
CA GLU A 159 21.34 -2.47 -41.68
C GLU A 159 21.36 -2.96 -40.24
N THR A 160 22.21 -2.35 -39.41
CA THR A 160 22.24 -2.64 -37.98
C THR A 160 20.99 -2.04 -37.31
N VAL A 161 20.19 -2.89 -36.66
CA VAL A 161 19.01 -2.51 -35.89
C VAL A 161 19.24 -2.95 -34.44
N HIS A 162 18.99 -2.08 -33.48
CA HIS A 162 18.96 -2.42 -32.06
C HIS A 162 17.51 -2.68 -31.66
N PHE A 163 17.19 -3.91 -31.31
CA PHE A 163 15.83 -4.26 -30.87
C PHE A 163 15.66 -4.02 -29.38
N MET A 164 14.49 -3.54 -29.00
CA MET A 164 14.14 -3.20 -27.62
C MET A 164 13.38 -4.34 -26.93
N ASN A 165 12.30 -4.79 -27.53
CA ASN A 165 11.46 -5.87 -27.01
C ASN A 165 10.66 -6.53 -28.14
N CYS A 166 10.12 -7.72 -27.86
CA CYS A 166 9.18 -8.38 -28.75
C CYS A 166 7.98 -8.96 -27.97
N MET A 167 6.88 -9.14 -28.69
CA MET A 167 5.67 -9.79 -28.18
C MET A 167 4.97 -10.55 -29.31
N SER A 168 4.08 -11.47 -28.94
CA SER A 168 3.25 -12.18 -29.93
C SER A 168 1.76 -11.91 -29.75
N SER A 169 1.04 -11.80 -30.86
CA SER A 169 -0.40 -11.68 -30.88
C SER A 169 -0.96 -12.18 -32.21
N GLY A 170 -2.06 -12.94 -32.18
CA GLY A 170 -2.74 -13.44 -33.39
C GLY A 170 -1.88 -14.30 -34.30
N GLY A 171 -0.88 -14.98 -33.77
CA GLY A 171 0.06 -15.81 -34.51
C GLY A 171 1.16 -15.02 -35.27
N TYR A 172 1.34 -13.77 -34.89
CA TYR A 172 2.42 -12.90 -35.38
C TYR A 172 3.31 -12.49 -34.20
N VAL A 173 4.58 -12.20 -34.50
CA VAL A 173 5.54 -11.63 -33.56
C VAL A 173 5.76 -10.16 -33.97
N PHE A 174 5.67 -9.29 -33.01
CA PHE A 174 5.94 -7.85 -33.17
C PHE A 174 7.20 -7.50 -32.38
N ALA A 175 8.06 -6.69 -32.97
CA ALA A 175 9.24 -6.15 -32.29
C ALA A 175 9.47 -4.69 -32.66
N ILE A 176 10.05 -3.94 -31.74
CA ILE A 176 10.51 -2.58 -32.00
C ILE A 176 12.02 -2.58 -32.08
N GLY A 177 12.53 -2.02 -33.16
CA GLY A 177 13.95 -1.82 -33.37
C GLY A 177 14.29 -0.35 -33.63
N VAL A 178 15.49 0.07 -33.22
CA VAL A 178 16.03 1.41 -33.50
C VAL A 178 17.01 1.30 -34.64
N ARG A 179 16.74 2.01 -35.73
CA ARG A 179 17.58 2.11 -36.93
C ARG A 179 17.80 3.58 -37.28
N ASN A 180 19.05 4.03 -37.32
CA ASN A 180 19.39 5.44 -37.61
C ASN A 180 18.65 6.44 -36.72
N SER A 181 18.58 6.17 -35.43
CA SER A 181 17.84 6.96 -34.42
C SER A 181 16.33 7.06 -34.66
N LYS A 182 15.74 6.13 -35.40
CA LYS A 182 14.31 6.02 -35.66
C LYS A 182 13.78 4.71 -35.11
N ASN A 183 12.62 4.76 -34.48
CA ASN A 183 11.91 3.59 -34.01
C ASN A 183 11.14 2.95 -35.17
N ILE A 184 11.36 1.66 -35.37
CA ILE A 184 10.73 0.87 -36.44
C ILE A 184 9.95 -0.29 -35.78
N LEU A 185 8.66 -0.38 -36.07
CA LEU A 185 7.86 -1.53 -35.73
C LEU A 185 7.96 -2.59 -36.83
N TYR A 186 8.33 -3.80 -36.44
CA TYR A 186 8.37 -4.97 -37.30
C TYR A 186 7.25 -5.93 -36.93
N ALA A 187 6.71 -6.63 -37.94
CA ALA A 187 5.89 -7.83 -37.75
C ALA A 187 6.54 -9.01 -38.46
N PHE A 188 6.63 -10.13 -37.76
CA PHE A 188 7.23 -11.38 -38.24
C PHE A 188 6.20 -12.51 -38.24
N LYS A 189 6.43 -13.46 -39.13
CA LYS A 189 5.74 -14.74 -39.14
C LYS A 189 6.73 -15.85 -39.53
N GLY A 190 6.92 -16.84 -38.65
CA GLY A 190 7.85 -17.94 -38.87
C GLY A 190 9.30 -17.45 -39.09
N GLY A 191 9.73 -16.39 -38.41
CA GLY A 191 11.06 -15.79 -38.59
C GLY A 191 11.25 -14.96 -39.86
N THR A 192 10.18 -14.63 -40.59
CA THR A 192 10.24 -13.79 -41.78
C THR A 192 9.60 -12.43 -41.51
N VAL A 193 10.29 -11.33 -41.88
CA VAL A 193 9.73 -9.99 -41.80
C VAL A 193 8.60 -9.88 -42.85
N ILE A 194 7.37 -9.59 -42.38
CA ILE A 194 6.20 -9.40 -43.26
C ILE A 194 5.72 -7.96 -43.30
N PHE A 195 6.18 -7.15 -42.33
CA PHE A 195 5.80 -5.74 -42.25
C PHE A 195 6.91 -4.95 -41.52
N GLU A 196 7.08 -3.71 -41.94
CA GLU A 196 8.01 -2.74 -41.34
C GLU A 196 7.39 -1.35 -41.44
N LYS A 197 7.38 -0.58 -40.36
CA LYS A 197 6.87 0.78 -40.33
C LYS A 197 7.61 1.67 -39.35
N GLU A 198 8.08 2.83 -39.76
CA GLU A 198 8.60 3.87 -38.90
C GLU A 198 7.49 4.38 -37.97
N ILE A 199 7.79 4.46 -36.65
CA ILE A 199 6.90 5.00 -35.62
C ILE A 199 7.57 6.20 -34.97
N ASN A 200 6.87 7.33 -34.92
CA ASN A 200 7.42 8.58 -34.41
C ASN A 200 7.08 8.75 -32.92
N VAL A 201 7.70 7.92 -32.08
CA VAL A 201 7.50 7.90 -30.63
C VAL A 201 8.83 7.73 -29.94
N GLU A 202 9.04 8.46 -28.85
CA GLU A 202 10.19 8.30 -27.99
C GLU A 202 9.93 7.12 -27.03
N TYR A 203 10.88 6.17 -26.95
CA TYR A 203 10.81 4.97 -26.09
C TYR A 203 9.51 4.14 -26.22
N PRO A 204 9.13 3.72 -27.41
CA PRO A 204 7.93 2.91 -27.58
C PRO A 204 8.13 1.51 -27.00
N VAL A 205 7.16 1.03 -26.25
CA VAL A 205 7.14 -0.33 -25.71
C VAL A 205 5.92 -1.06 -26.25
N LEU A 206 6.11 -2.30 -26.72
CA LEU A 206 5.02 -3.19 -27.05
C LEU A 206 4.49 -3.81 -25.77
N HIS A 207 3.22 -3.64 -25.56
CA HIS A 207 2.50 -4.26 -24.45
C HIS A 207 1.24 -4.91 -24.97
N GLY A 208 0.85 -6.04 -24.41
CA GLY A 208 -0.38 -6.66 -24.78
C GLY A 208 -0.28 -8.16 -24.99
N VAL A 209 -1.41 -8.74 -25.13
CA VAL A 209 -1.68 -10.15 -24.99
C VAL A 209 -2.04 -10.75 -26.32
N ALA A 210 -1.83 -12.04 -26.47
CA ALA A 210 -2.24 -12.85 -27.59
C ALA A 210 -3.73 -12.69 -27.90
N SER A 211 -4.09 -11.70 -28.71
CA SER A 211 -5.41 -11.59 -29.32
C SER A 211 -5.48 -12.46 -30.55
N LYS A 212 -6.60 -13.14 -30.77
CA LYS A 212 -6.85 -13.92 -32.01
C LYS A 212 -6.75 -13.05 -33.26
N ASP A 213 -7.00 -11.76 -33.13
CA ASP A 213 -7.06 -10.80 -34.24
C ASP A 213 -5.76 -10.01 -34.45
N GLY A 214 -4.67 -10.36 -33.73
CA GLY A 214 -3.39 -9.67 -33.84
C GLY A 214 -3.39 -8.28 -33.20
N GLY A 215 -4.24 -8.07 -32.20
CA GLY A 215 -4.29 -6.82 -31.43
C GLY A 215 -3.11 -6.71 -30.47
N PHE A 216 -2.55 -5.50 -30.35
CA PHE A 216 -1.53 -5.16 -29.37
C PHE A 216 -1.60 -3.68 -28.99
N GLN A 217 -1.12 -3.37 -27.83
CA GLN A 217 -0.99 -2.00 -27.34
C GLN A 217 0.42 -1.49 -27.61
N LEU A 218 0.53 -0.27 -28.13
CA LEU A 218 1.78 0.43 -28.24
C LEU A 218 1.81 1.53 -27.16
N VAL A 219 2.61 1.31 -26.15
CA VAL A 219 2.86 2.27 -25.07
C VAL A 219 3.47 3.54 -25.66
N ASN A 220 3.16 4.72 -25.12
CA ASN A 220 3.44 6.07 -25.62
C ASN A 220 2.51 6.57 -26.73
N TYR A 221 1.76 5.68 -27.41
CA TYR A 221 0.61 6.11 -28.23
C TYR A 221 -0.71 6.05 -27.46
N ASN A 222 -0.76 5.39 -26.32
CA ASN A 222 -1.99 5.13 -25.56
C ASN A 222 -3.11 4.58 -26.45
N SER A 223 -2.77 3.71 -27.39
CA SER A 223 -3.70 3.24 -28.39
C SER A 223 -3.58 1.75 -28.62
N LEU A 224 -4.72 1.12 -28.84
CA LEU A 224 -4.81 -0.27 -29.27
C LEU A 224 -4.69 -0.34 -30.79
N PHE A 225 -3.81 -1.20 -31.26
CA PHE A 225 -3.60 -1.48 -32.66
C PHE A 225 -3.96 -2.92 -33.00
N PHE A 226 -4.48 -3.12 -34.21
CA PHE A 226 -4.65 -4.43 -34.81
C PHE A 226 -3.85 -4.50 -36.10
N PHE A 227 -3.17 -5.61 -36.33
CA PHE A 227 -2.45 -5.85 -37.55
C PHE A 227 -3.33 -6.60 -38.54
N ASP A 228 -3.55 -6.01 -39.72
CA ASP A 228 -4.21 -6.67 -40.84
C ASP A 228 -3.15 -7.33 -41.72
N PRO A 229 -2.99 -8.67 -41.66
CA PRO A 229 -1.92 -9.37 -42.40
C PRO A 229 -2.20 -9.46 -43.91
N VAL A 230 -3.43 -9.22 -44.33
CA VAL A 230 -3.80 -9.25 -45.77
C VAL A 230 -3.44 -7.93 -46.43
N LYS A 231 -3.72 -6.83 -45.71
CA LYS A 231 -3.40 -5.48 -46.19
C LYS A 231 -2.00 -5.02 -45.81
N LEU A 232 -1.37 -5.72 -44.88
CA LEU A 232 -0.09 -5.31 -44.26
C LEU A 232 -0.19 -3.90 -43.66
N GLU A 233 -1.22 -3.67 -42.90
CA GLU A 233 -1.53 -2.37 -42.29
C GLU A 233 -1.78 -2.50 -40.76
N LEU A 234 -1.39 -1.45 -40.04
CA LEU A 234 -1.81 -1.25 -38.69
C LEU A 234 -3.11 -0.43 -38.67
N ARG A 235 -4.12 -0.96 -38.03
CA ARG A 235 -5.40 -0.30 -37.79
C ARG A 235 -5.50 0.08 -36.33
N ALA A 236 -5.65 1.35 -36.01
CA ALA A 236 -6.00 1.80 -34.68
C ALA A 236 -7.49 1.55 -34.42
N ASP A 237 -7.82 1.07 -33.24
CA ASP A 237 -9.21 0.78 -32.84
C ASP A 237 -9.96 2.04 -32.35
N GLY A 238 -9.27 3.17 -32.22
CA GLY A 238 -9.85 4.40 -31.69
C GLY A 238 -10.00 4.39 -30.15
N MET A 239 -9.66 3.30 -29.50
CA MET A 239 -9.56 3.25 -28.03
C MET A 239 -8.30 3.99 -27.60
N THR A 240 -8.46 4.88 -26.62
CA THR A 240 -7.33 5.55 -25.95
C THR A 240 -7.25 5.04 -24.51
N PHE A 241 -6.04 4.73 -24.08
CA PHE A 241 -5.75 4.28 -22.73
C PHE A 241 -5.22 5.46 -21.91
N ASP A 242 -5.48 5.46 -20.62
CA ASP A 242 -4.88 6.45 -19.71
C ASP A 242 -3.37 6.17 -19.56
N SER A 243 -2.55 7.18 -19.80
CA SER A 243 -1.08 7.07 -19.71
C SER A 243 -0.55 6.68 -18.33
N ALA A 244 -1.36 6.83 -17.30
CA ALA A 244 -1.02 6.42 -15.93
C ALA A 244 -1.31 4.93 -15.65
N GLY A 245 -1.99 4.21 -16.55
CA GLY A 245 -2.52 2.86 -16.32
C GLY A 245 -1.94 1.74 -17.18
N PHE A 246 -0.79 1.91 -17.81
CA PHE A 246 -0.23 0.96 -18.81
C PHE A 246 -0.10 -0.49 -18.37
N GLN A 247 0.14 -0.73 -17.09
CA GLN A 247 0.31 -2.07 -16.52
C GLN A 247 -1.03 -2.72 -16.14
N ASN A 248 -2.13 -1.97 -16.25
CA ASN A 248 -3.45 -2.42 -15.81
C ASN A 248 -4.42 -2.73 -16.95
N GLU A 249 -3.97 -2.67 -18.20
CA GLU A 249 -4.84 -2.85 -19.38
C GLU A 249 -4.24 -3.88 -20.36
N VAL A 250 -5.01 -4.88 -20.73
CA VAL A 250 -4.59 -5.90 -21.69
C VAL A 250 -5.72 -6.23 -22.68
N VAL A 251 -5.33 -6.62 -23.88
CA VAL A 251 -6.26 -7.24 -24.84
C VAL A 251 -6.37 -8.72 -24.54
N GLY A 252 -7.57 -9.19 -24.20
CA GLY A 252 -7.81 -10.59 -23.87
C GLY A 252 -7.99 -11.47 -25.11
N TYR A 253 -8.20 -12.76 -24.84
CA TYR A 253 -8.35 -13.83 -25.85
C TYR A 253 -9.45 -13.57 -26.88
N ASP A 254 -10.47 -12.82 -26.51
CA ASP A 254 -11.63 -12.48 -27.35
C ASP A 254 -11.50 -11.12 -28.06
N GLY A 255 -10.34 -10.47 -27.94
CA GLY A 255 -10.07 -9.16 -28.57
C GLY A 255 -10.63 -7.96 -27.81
N ARG A 256 -11.27 -8.16 -26.63
CA ARG A 256 -11.74 -7.06 -25.79
C ARG A 256 -10.60 -6.52 -24.92
N CYS A 257 -10.68 -5.24 -24.58
CA CYS A 257 -9.80 -4.62 -23.62
C CYS A 257 -10.29 -4.91 -22.20
N TYR A 258 -9.40 -5.44 -21.38
CA TYR A 258 -9.60 -5.71 -19.96
C TYR A 258 -8.79 -4.72 -19.16
N VAL A 259 -9.44 -4.08 -18.20
CA VAL A 259 -8.82 -3.05 -17.34
C VAL A 259 -8.87 -3.55 -15.91
N LYS A 260 -7.70 -3.62 -15.26
CA LYS A 260 -7.64 -3.93 -13.83
C LYS A 260 -7.78 -2.64 -13.03
N LYS A 261 -8.71 -2.64 -12.08
CA LYS A 261 -8.88 -1.61 -11.04
C LYS A 261 -8.54 -2.22 -9.67
N ALA A 262 -8.54 -1.42 -8.64
CA ALA A 262 -8.21 -1.87 -7.27
C ALA A 262 -9.11 -3.03 -6.79
N ASP A 263 -10.37 -3.04 -7.18
CA ASP A 263 -11.40 -3.98 -6.71
C ASP A 263 -11.74 -5.10 -7.69
N GLY A 264 -11.22 -5.05 -8.91
CA GLY A 264 -11.55 -6.06 -9.92
C GLY A 264 -10.98 -5.80 -11.31
N ILE A 265 -11.37 -6.65 -12.23
CA ILE A 265 -11.06 -6.57 -13.66
C ILE A 265 -12.35 -6.26 -14.41
N TYR A 266 -12.29 -5.32 -15.32
CA TYR A 266 -13.44 -4.75 -16.03
C TYR A 266 -13.29 -4.84 -17.55
N VAL A 267 -14.43 -4.83 -18.24
CA VAL A 267 -14.51 -4.61 -19.70
C VAL A 267 -15.35 -3.36 -19.91
N GLY A 268 -14.72 -2.25 -20.23
CA GLY A 268 -15.36 -0.94 -20.13
C GLY A 268 -15.72 -0.64 -18.66
N ASP A 269 -16.98 -0.32 -18.41
CA ASP A 269 -17.48 -0.06 -17.04
C ASP A 269 -18.11 -1.30 -16.38
N GLU A 270 -18.21 -2.42 -17.09
CA GLU A 270 -18.83 -3.64 -16.58
C GLU A 270 -17.79 -4.53 -15.86
N PRO A 271 -18.07 -4.98 -14.61
CA PRO A 271 -17.18 -5.88 -13.89
C PRO A 271 -17.13 -7.24 -14.59
N TYR A 272 -15.91 -7.73 -14.84
CA TYR A 272 -15.66 -9.05 -15.40
C TYR A 272 -15.35 -10.08 -14.30
N VAL A 273 -14.42 -9.75 -13.40
CA VAL A 273 -14.08 -10.52 -12.21
C VAL A 273 -13.76 -9.55 -11.09
N MET A 274 -14.47 -9.66 -9.98
CA MET A 274 -14.11 -8.91 -8.78
C MET A 274 -13.04 -9.67 -7.99
N TYR A 275 -12.19 -8.95 -7.25
CA TYR A 275 -11.20 -9.64 -6.41
C TYR A 275 -11.88 -10.62 -5.43
N SER A 276 -13.06 -10.27 -4.92
CA SER A 276 -13.87 -11.10 -4.01
C SER A 276 -14.40 -12.40 -4.63
N ASP A 277 -14.26 -12.55 -5.94
CA ASP A 277 -14.57 -13.79 -6.65
C ASP A 277 -13.32 -14.66 -6.84
N THR A 278 -12.25 -14.37 -6.11
CA THR A 278 -10.95 -15.03 -6.19
C THR A 278 -10.45 -15.46 -4.80
N ASP A 279 -9.49 -16.38 -4.78
CA ASP A 279 -8.72 -16.78 -3.57
C ASP A 279 -7.40 -15.98 -3.43
N CYS A 280 -7.36 -14.77 -3.97
CA CYS A 280 -6.19 -13.90 -3.85
C CYS A 280 -6.14 -13.21 -2.48
N ASN A 281 -4.94 -12.86 -2.04
CA ASN A 281 -4.76 -11.83 -1.05
C ASN A 281 -5.17 -10.48 -1.66
N VAL A 282 -6.12 -9.77 -1.05
CA VAL A 282 -6.70 -8.53 -1.60
C VAL A 282 -5.67 -7.44 -1.82
N TYR A 283 -4.72 -7.27 -0.91
CA TYR A 283 -3.66 -6.28 -1.03
C TYR A 283 -2.74 -6.57 -2.21
N LYS A 284 -2.32 -7.83 -2.36
CA LYS A 284 -1.51 -8.28 -3.50
C LYS A 284 -2.26 -8.11 -4.82
N PHE A 285 -3.57 -8.43 -4.83
CA PHE A 285 -4.40 -8.19 -6.01
C PHE A 285 -4.48 -6.69 -6.35
N MET A 286 -4.65 -5.82 -5.36
CA MET A 286 -4.73 -4.37 -5.59
C MET A 286 -3.45 -3.79 -6.22
N LEU A 287 -2.28 -4.26 -5.81
CA LEU A 287 -0.98 -3.77 -6.26
C LEU A 287 -0.47 -4.47 -7.54
N SER A 288 -1.10 -5.57 -7.96
CA SER A 288 -0.63 -6.33 -9.13
C SER A 288 -1.01 -5.67 -10.44
N ASP A 289 -0.24 -6.00 -11.48
CA ASP A 289 -0.48 -5.64 -12.87
C ASP A 289 -1.14 -6.79 -13.62
N LEU A 290 -1.99 -6.46 -14.59
CA LEU A 290 -2.65 -7.44 -15.43
C LEU A 290 -1.72 -7.87 -16.57
N LEU A 291 -1.36 -9.17 -16.63
CA LEU A 291 -0.52 -9.72 -17.70
C LEU A 291 -1.34 -10.35 -18.83
N ALA A 292 -2.36 -11.14 -18.47
CA ALA A 292 -3.14 -11.88 -19.46
C ALA A 292 -4.56 -12.19 -19.00
N VAL A 293 -5.49 -12.24 -19.95
CA VAL A 293 -6.85 -12.79 -19.78
C VAL A 293 -7.10 -13.80 -20.87
N THR A 294 -7.29 -15.06 -20.49
CA THR A 294 -7.70 -16.15 -21.37
C THR A 294 -9.17 -16.53 -21.13
N GLU A 295 -9.69 -17.55 -21.80
CA GLU A 295 -11.06 -18.01 -21.60
C GLU A 295 -11.30 -18.52 -20.15
N ASP A 296 -10.31 -19.20 -19.58
CA ASP A 296 -10.42 -19.88 -18.28
C ASP A 296 -9.44 -19.37 -17.23
N SER A 297 -8.60 -18.40 -17.55
CA SER A 297 -7.60 -17.92 -16.61
C SER A 297 -7.34 -16.42 -16.73
N ILE A 298 -6.81 -15.87 -15.64
CA ILE A 298 -6.32 -14.50 -15.54
C ILE A 298 -4.93 -14.58 -14.90
N VAL A 299 -3.97 -13.85 -15.44
CA VAL A 299 -2.62 -13.81 -14.91
C VAL A 299 -2.27 -12.39 -14.49
N LEU A 300 -1.86 -12.25 -13.24
CA LEU A 300 -1.43 -10.99 -12.66
C LEU A 300 0.04 -11.12 -12.27
N ASN A 301 0.77 -10.01 -12.37
CA ASN A 301 2.13 -9.88 -11.86
C ASN A 301 2.17 -8.85 -10.75
N LEU A 302 2.79 -9.19 -9.66
CA LEU A 302 3.12 -8.28 -8.58
C LEU A 302 4.64 -8.16 -8.52
N ASN A 303 5.16 -7.00 -8.87
CA ASN A 303 6.55 -6.68 -8.54
C ASN A 303 6.56 -6.32 -7.06
N VAL A 304 6.97 -7.28 -6.26
CA VAL A 304 7.14 -7.05 -4.82
C VAL A 304 8.46 -6.31 -4.68
N MET A 305 8.39 -5.01 -4.45
CA MET A 305 9.48 -4.29 -3.81
C MET A 305 9.53 -4.73 -2.34
N ASP A 306 9.65 -6.03 -2.11
CA ASP A 306 9.90 -6.54 -0.79
C ASP A 306 11.42 -6.44 -0.64
N TYR A 307 11.81 -5.33 0.01
CA TYR A 307 13.15 -5.23 0.56
C TYR A 307 14.30 -5.17 -0.46
N GLY A 308 14.19 -4.27 -1.45
CA GLY A 308 15.34 -3.93 -2.32
C GLY A 308 15.59 -4.88 -3.49
N THR A 309 14.80 -5.94 -3.65
CA THR A 309 14.81 -6.80 -4.83
C THR A 309 13.44 -6.79 -5.48
N ASP A 310 13.38 -6.34 -6.73
CA ASP A 310 12.19 -6.48 -7.58
C ASP A 310 12.02 -7.97 -7.95
N THR A 311 11.36 -8.73 -7.07
CA THR A 311 11.06 -10.12 -7.38
C THR A 311 9.62 -10.26 -7.87
N PRO A 312 9.38 -10.79 -9.08
CA PRO A 312 8.04 -10.97 -9.58
C PRO A 312 7.34 -12.13 -8.85
N VAL A 313 6.15 -11.84 -8.37
CA VAL A 313 5.20 -12.85 -7.89
C VAL A 313 4.06 -12.91 -8.88
N VAL A 314 3.93 -14.05 -9.55
CA VAL A 314 2.84 -14.26 -10.51
C VAL A 314 1.66 -14.90 -9.81
N MET A 315 0.49 -14.29 -9.93
CA MET A 315 -0.78 -14.86 -9.47
C MET A 315 -1.55 -15.40 -10.68
N TYR A 316 -1.68 -16.73 -10.74
CA TYR A 316 -2.42 -17.41 -11.79
C TYR A 316 -3.81 -17.77 -11.28
N LEU A 317 -4.83 -17.09 -11.78
CA LEU A 317 -6.22 -17.30 -11.43
C LEU A 317 -6.85 -18.27 -12.41
N GLN A 318 -7.32 -19.40 -11.91
CA GLN A 318 -8.00 -20.46 -12.68
C GLN A 318 -9.49 -20.44 -12.38
N LYS A 319 -10.32 -20.28 -13.39
CA LYS A 319 -11.78 -20.36 -13.27
C LYS A 319 -12.23 -21.74 -12.82
N LYS A 320 -13.14 -21.79 -11.85
CA LYS A 320 -13.73 -23.03 -11.35
C LYS A 320 -15.17 -23.17 -11.79
N SER A 321 -15.60 -24.41 -11.97
CA SER A 321 -16.99 -24.75 -12.36
C SER A 321 -18.00 -24.49 -11.24
N THR A 322 -17.55 -24.51 -9.98
CA THR A 322 -18.38 -24.27 -8.78
C THR A 322 -17.64 -23.42 -7.78
N ASN A 323 -18.38 -22.63 -7.00
CA ASN A 323 -17.82 -21.84 -5.92
C ASN A 323 -17.68 -22.67 -4.64
N PRO A 324 -16.45 -22.91 -4.12
CA PRO A 324 -16.24 -23.72 -2.91
C PRO A 324 -16.77 -23.08 -1.63
N ASN A 325 -17.12 -21.78 -1.67
CA ASN A 325 -17.66 -21.03 -0.55
C ASN A 325 -19.20 -21.04 -0.52
N ALA A 326 -19.84 -21.85 -1.35
CA ALA A 326 -21.30 -21.97 -1.39
C ALA A 326 -21.89 -22.31 -0.01
N GLY A 327 -22.93 -21.59 0.38
CA GLY A 327 -23.58 -21.73 1.70
C GLY A 327 -23.07 -20.77 2.78
N LYS A 328 -21.89 -20.15 2.60
CA LYS A 328 -21.38 -19.16 3.57
C LYS A 328 -22.13 -17.85 3.48
N THR A 329 -22.35 -17.22 4.63
CA THR A 329 -22.97 -15.90 4.75
C THR A 329 -21.92 -14.81 4.56
N VAL A 330 -22.22 -13.82 3.73
CA VAL A 330 -21.29 -12.74 3.39
C VAL A 330 -21.24 -11.67 4.47
N ILE A 331 -20.09 -11.45 5.07
CA ILE A 331 -19.73 -10.29 5.89
C ILE A 331 -19.19 -9.21 4.94
N ARG A 332 -19.82 -8.05 4.91
CA ARG A 332 -19.38 -6.92 4.08
C ARG A 332 -18.32 -6.13 4.84
N ALA A 333 -17.15 -5.94 4.24
CA ALA A 333 -16.07 -5.14 4.79
C ALA A 333 -15.74 -3.96 3.86
N LYS A 334 -15.47 -2.79 4.43
CA LYS A 334 -15.00 -1.59 3.72
C LYS A 334 -13.76 -1.02 4.40
N SER A 335 -12.91 -0.32 3.65
CA SER A 335 -11.77 0.42 4.21
C SER A 335 -11.86 1.90 3.93
N PHE A 336 -11.25 2.66 4.83
CA PHE A 336 -10.96 4.08 4.69
C PHE A 336 -9.44 4.27 4.52
N GLY A 337 -9.03 5.01 3.48
CA GLY A 337 -7.62 5.22 3.19
C GLY A 337 -6.87 3.92 2.87
N ASN A 338 -5.59 3.87 3.24
CA ASN A 338 -4.66 2.75 3.02
C ASN A 338 -4.74 1.68 4.12
N SER A 339 -5.91 1.38 4.62
CA SER A 339 -6.09 0.50 5.78
C SER A 339 -6.03 -0.99 5.46
N ILE A 340 -5.76 -1.38 4.22
CA ILE A 340 -5.51 -2.76 3.83
C ILE A 340 -4.04 -2.93 3.49
N ASP A 341 -3.39 -3.82 4.18
CA ASP A 341 -1.99 -4.22 4.03
C ASP A 341 -1.88 -5.75 3.80
N THR A 342 -0.66 -6.24 3.68
CA THR A 342 -0.38 -7.68 3.48
C THR A 342 -0.99 -8.52 4.61
N MET A 343 -0.87 -8.06 5.86
CA MET A 343 -1.41 -8.74 7.06
C MET A 343 -2.93 -8.89 6.97
N THR A 344 -3.62 -7.78 6.73
CA THR A 344 -5.10 -7.76 6.63
C THR A 344 -5.59 -8.58 5.45
N GLY A 345 -4.92 -8.47 4.30
CA GLY A 345 -5.25 -9.25 3.11
C GLY A 345 -5.09 -10.75 3.33
N GLU A 346 -4.04 -11.19 4.04
CA GLU A 346 -3.83 -12.60 4.37
C GLU A 346 -4.85 -13.12 5.39
N ALA A 347 -5.21 -12.28 6.36
CA ALA A 347 -6.27 -12.63 7.32
C ALA A 347 -7.62 -12.85 6.64
N ILE A 348 -8.00 -11.97 5.69
CA ILE A 348 -9.24 -12.13 4.89
C ILE A 348 -9.18 -13.44 4.10
N ARG A 349 -8.07 -13.69 3.40
CA ARG A 349 -7.88 -14.92 2.60
C ARG A 349 -7.97 -16.18 3.47
N LYS A 350 -7.26 -16.21 4.61
CA LYS A 350 -7.26 -17.32 5.56
C LYS A 350 -8.65 -17.55 6.16
N PHE A 351 -9.33 -16.48 6.61
CA PHE A 351 -10.69 -16.56 7.13
C PHE A 351 -11.66 -17.13 6.09
N ASN A 352 -11.65 -16.59 4.88
CA ASN A 352 -12.53 -17.03 3.82
C ASN A 352 -12.35 -18.52 3.46
N ARG A 353 -11.12 -19.03 3.55
CA ARG A 353 -10.81 -20.43 3.29
C ARG A 353 -11.22 -21.35 4.45
N GLU A 354 -10.95 -20.95 5.69
CA GLU A 354 -11.02 -21.82 6.86
C GLU A 354 -12.35 -21.74 7.63
N ASN A 355 -13.04 -20.59 7.59
CA ASN A 355 -14.35 -20.44 8.24
C ASN A 355 -15.44 -21.18 7.47
N ALA A 356 -16.28 -21.95 8.19
CA ALA A 356 -17.32 -22.75 7.57
C ALA A 356 -18.60 -21.96 7.25
N ASP A 357 -18.88 -20.89 8.01
CA ASP A 357 -20.17 -20.23 8.04
C ASP A 357 -20.14 -18.84 7.37
N TYR A 358 -18.98 -18.17 7.37
CA TYR A 358 -18.84 -16.80 6.93
C TYR A 358 -17.78 -16.61 5.84
N PHE A 359 -18.00 -15.58 5.04
CA PHE A 359 -17.10 -15.13 3.96
C PHE A 359 -17.02 -13.61 3.97
N ILE A 360 -15.82 -13.05 4.08
CA ILE A 360 -15.61 -11.62 4.02
C ILE A 360 -15.52 -11.16 2.57
N LYS A 361 -16.45 -10.29 2.18
CA LYS A 361 -16.44 -9.58 0.91
C LYS A 361 -16.00 -8.14 1.14
N TYR A 362 -14.80 -7.83 0.70
CA TYR A 362 -14.18 -6.52 0.87
C TYR A 362 -14.51 -5.59 -0.30
N ALA A 363 -14.76 -4.32 -0.01
CA ALA A 363 -14.86 -3.25 -0.99
C ALA A 363 -13.93 -2.09 -0.58
N SER A 364 -13.05 -1.66 -1.49
CA SER A 364 -12.22 -0.49 -1.28
C SER A 364 -13.02 0.79 -1.51
N VAL A 365 -12.82 1.79 -0.65
CA VAL A 365 -13.24 3.17 -0.94
C VAL A 365 -12.02 3.89 -1.50
N SER A 366 -12.17 4.52 -2.67
CA SER A 366 -11.05 5.14 -3.39
C SER A 366 -10.24 6.11 -2.52
N GLN A 367 -8.93 5.93 -2.51
CA GLN A 367 -7.95 6.61 -1.69
C GLN A 367 -7.80 8.11 -1.97
N TYR A 368 -8.08 8.54 -3.20
CA TYR A 368 -7.86 9.92 -3.66
C TYR A 368 -8.81 10.95 -3.04
N MET A 369 -9.70 10.51 -2.17
CA MET A 369 -10.87 11.26 -1.79
C MET A 369 -10.81 11.88 -0.40
N ILE A 370 -9.79 11.63 0.42
CA ILE A 370 -9.76 12.06 1.83
C ILE A 370 -8.86 13.30 2.05
N THR A 371 -8.05 13.68 1.09
CA THR A 371 -7.10 14.81 1.22
C THR A 371 -7.68 16.18 0.87
N ASP A 372 -8.84 16.22 0.22
CA ASP A 372 -9.55 17.46 -0.12
C ASP A 372 -10.63 17.76 0.94
N GLU A 373 -10.58 18.94 1.57
CA GLU A 373 -11.46 19.33 2.68
C GLU A 373 -12.95 19.32 2.27
N GLU A 374 -13.29 19.82 1.07
CA GLU A 374 -14.65 19.79 0.52
C GLU A 374 -15.14 18.37 0.30
N PHE A 375 -14.23 17.47 -0.12
CA PHE A 375 -14.50 16.06 -0.31
C PHE A 375 -14.67 15.35 1.05
N ALA A 376 -13.83 15.64 2.04
CA ALA A 376 -13.92 15.06 3.38
C ALA A 376 -15.27 15.37 4.03
N GLU A 377 -15.78 16.62 3.93
CA GLU A 377 -17.11 17.00 4.44
C GLU A 377 -18.25 16.25 3.72
N LYS A 378 -18.18 16.18 2.39
CA LYS A 378 -19.17 15.45 1.60
C LYS A 378 -19.16 13.97 1.94
N TYR A 379 -17.98 13.38 2.03
CA TYR A 379 -17.77 11.98 2.36
C TYR A 379 -18.31 11.65 3.76
N GLU A 380 -18.01 12.46 4.76
CA GLU A 380 -18.55 12.29 6.12
C GLU A 380 -20.08 12.30 6.14
N LYS A 381 -20.69 13.22 5.39
CA LYS A 381 -22.15 13.33 5.28
C LYS A 381 -22.78 12.11 4.60
N ASP A 382 -22.14 11.61 3.57
CA ASP A 382 -22.64 10.42 2.86
C ASP A 382 -22.39 9.14 3.68
N PHE A 383 -21.24 9.05 4.35
CA PHE A 383 -20.95 7.97 5.28
C PHE A 383 -21.94 7.93 6.47
N LYS A 384 -22.29 9.08 7.04
CA LYS A 384 -23.28 9.17 8.13
C LYS A 384 -24.64 8.59 7.72
N LYS A 385 -25.02 8.72 6.45
CA LYS A 385 -26.25 8.10 5.91
C LYS A 385 -26.07 6.61 5.64
N GLU A 386 -24.92 6.24 5.09
CA GLU A 386 -24.63 4.86 4.74
C GLU A 386 -24.57 3.97 5.99
N ILE A 387 -23.79 4.36 7.02
CA ILE A 387 -23.50 3.52 8.19
C ILE A 387 -24.73 3.09 8.99
N ILE A 388 -25.84 3.82 8.87
CA ILE A 388 -27.12 3.51 9.52
C ILE A 388 -28.13 2.88 8.55
N SER A 389 -27.77 2.70 7.27
CA SER A 389 -28.64 2.17 6.22
C SER A 389 -28.50 0.66 6.03
N SER A 390 -29.28 0.10 5.11
CA SER A 390 -29.14 -1.29 4.64
C SER A 390 -27.84 -1.53 3.86
N GLU A 391 -27.18 -0.46 3.39
CA GLU A 391 -25.94 -0.52 2.62
C GLU A 391 -24.67 -0.50 3.51
N ALA A 392 -24.85 -0.29 4.83
CA ALA A 392 -23.74 -0.30 5.78
C ALA A 392 -22.91 -1.58 5.68
N ALA A 393 -21.59 -1.46 5.79
CA ALA A 393 -20.73 -2.63 5.95
C ALA A 393 -20.89 -3.22 7.37
N ASP A 394 -20.47 -4.46 7.55
CA ASP A 394 -20.41 -5.12 8.87
C ASP A 394 -19.10 -4.76 9.58
N ILE A 395 -18.03 -4.60 8.78
CA ILE A 395 -16.68 -4.29 9.21
C ILE A 395 -16.17 -3.04 8.48
N TYR A 396 -15.48 -2.17 9.22
CA TYR A 396 -14.78 -1.00 8.69
C TYR A 396 -13.32 -1.03 9.11
N PHE A 397 -12.40 -0.99 8.13
CA PHE A 397 -10.97 -0.78 8.35
C PHE A 397 -10.62 0.71 8.31
N GLY A 398 -9.57 1.15 9.03
CA GLY A 398 -9.20 2.56 9.13
C GLY A 398 -10.18 3.39 9.96
N ALA A 399 -10.89 2.74 10.87
CA ALA A 399 -11.93 3.37 11.69
C ALA A 399 -11.38 4.35 12.73
N ASP A 400 -10.08 4.33 13.02
CA ASP A 400 -9.37 5.35 13.82
C ASP A 400 -9.51 6.75 13.23
N SER A 401 -9.56 6.87 11.90
CA SER A 401 -9.78 8.12 11.17
C SER A 401 -11.22 8.66 11.30
N LEU A 402 -12.14 7.85 11.77
CA LEU A 402 -13.55 8.19 11.93
C LEU A 402 -13.87 8.74 13.32
N TRP A 403 -13.15 9.75 13.77
CA TRP A 403 -13.24 10.32 15.12
C TRP A 403 -14.67 10.57 15.61
N TRP A 404 -15.53 11.18 14.76
CA TRP A 404 -16.91 11.56 15.12
C TRP A 404 -17.89 10.40 15.21
N PHE A 405 -17.52 9.25 14.66
CA PHE A 405 -18.34 8.02 14.64
C PHE A 405 -18.00 7.04 15.77
N GLN A 406 -17.06 7.38 16.65
CA GLN A 406 -16.64 6.52 17.76
C GLN A 406 -17.65 6.59 18.91
N ASN A 407 -18.83 6.01 18.69
CA ASN A 407 -19.90 5.88 19.67
C ASN A 407 -20.79 4.66 19.37
N GLU A 408 -21.70 4.31 20.31
CA GLU A 408 -22.56 3.10 20.24
C GLU A 408 -23.64 3.15 19.15
N ASP A 409 -23.93 4.33 18.58
CA ASP A 409 -24.88 4.44 17.48
C ASP A 409 -24.31 3.87 16.18
N TYR A 410 -22.99 3.90 16.03
CA TYR A 410 -22.29 3.49 14.80
C TYR A 410 -21.47 2.21 14.96
N PHE A 411 -20.78 2.03 16.08
CA PHE A 411 -19.89 0.88 16.31
C PHE A 411 -20.17 0.19 17.65
N ILE A 412 -19.92 -1.11 17.71
CA ILE A 412 -20.03 -1.85 18.96
C ILE A 412 -18.83 -1.59 19.86
N ASP A 413 -19.01 -1.76 21.18
CA ASP A 413 -17.92 -1.70 22.16
C ASP A 413 -17.13 -3.02 22.14
N LEU A 414 -15.97 -3.02 21.55
CA LEU A 414 -15.10 -4.20 21.40
C LEU A 414 -14.48 -4.65 22.72
N ASN A 415 -14.39 -3.81 23.77
CA ASN A 415 -13.93 -4.23 25.09
C ASN A 415 -14.82 -5.32 25.71
N LYS A 416 -16.09 -5.37 25.33
CA LYS A 416 -17.03 -6.40 25.81
C LYS A 416 -16.85 -7.75 25.10
N GLU A 417 -16.35 -7.71 23.87
CA GLU A 417 -16.26 -8.87 22.98
C GLU A 417 -14.85 -9.48 22.95
N LEU A 418 -13.83 -8.63 23.18
CA LEU A 418 -12.43 -9.02 23.17
C LEU A 418 -11.87 -9.00 24.59
N GLN A 419 -11.29 -10.11 25.02
CA GLN A 419 -10.59 -10.20 26.32
C GLN A 419 -9.09 -9.98 26.05
N LEU A 420 -8.66 -8.70 26.06
CA LEU A 420 -7.28 -8.32 25.79
C LEU A 420 -6.48 -8.36 27.09
N ASP A 421 -5.50 -9.25 27.16
CA ASP A 421 -4.55 -9.32 28.28
C ASP A 421 -3.26 -8.55 27.94
N SER A 422 -2.59 -8.04 28.99
CA SER A 422 -1.37 -7.23 28.85
C SER A 422 -0.11 -8.05 28.57
N GLU A 423 -0.16 -9.37 28.67
CA GLU A 423 0.97 -10.23 28.31
C GLU A 423 1.05 -10.44 26.78
N THR A 424 -0.13 -10.43 26.13
CA THR A 424 -0.27 -10.64 24.69
C THR A 424 -0.36 -9.33 23.92
N TYR A 425 -0.98 -8.29 24.48
CA TYR A 425 -1.30 -7.05 23.73
C TYR A 425 -0.74 -5.80 24.42
N TYR A 426 -0.49 -4.76 23.63
CA TYR A 426 -0.18 -3.41 24.12
C TYR A 426 -1.45 -2.73 24.67
N THR A 427 -1.90 -3.16 25.84
CA THR A 427 -3.17 -2.71 26.43
C THR A 427 -3.21 -1.24 26.82
N LYS A 428 -2.06 -0.59 27.00
CA LYS A 428 -1.99 0.88 27.18
C LYS A 428 -2.47 1.60 25.92
N ILE A 429 -2.08 1.12 24.71
CA ILE A 429 -2.48 1.69 23.43
C ILE A 429 -3.98 1.50 23.22
N THR A 430 -4.51 0.28 23.44
CA THR A 430 -5.97 0.05 23.30
C THR A 430 -6.77 0.81 24.36
N GLY A 431 -6.22 0.97 25.57
CA GLY A 431 -6.81 1.82 26.61
C GLY A 431 -6.87 3.29 26.19
N SER A 432 -5.80 3.82 25.63
CA SER A 432 -5.75 5.20 25.10
C SER A 432 -6.64 5.41 23.86
N ALA A 433 -6.82 4.39 23.03
CA ALA A 433 -7.74 4.39 21.91
C ALA A 433 -9.22 4.33 22.36
N SER A 434 -9.48 3.95 23.61
CA SER A 434 -10.83 3.87 24.17
C SER A 434 -11.40 5.25 24.47
N ARG A 435 -12.69 5.41 24.20
CA ARG A 435 -13.45 6.62 24.51
C ARG A 435 -14.46 6.31 25.62
N ASP A 436 -14.41 7.05 26.71
CA ASP A 436 -15.28 6.82 27.90
C ASP A 436 -15.26 5.34 28.37
N GLY A 437 -14.09 4.69 28.28
CA GLY A 437 -13.87 3.30 28.65
C GLY A 437 -14.41 2.27 27.65
N LYS A 438 -14.89 2.68 26.47
CA LYS A 438 -15.39 1.82 25.39
C LYS A 438 -14.42 1.85 24.21
N LEU A 439 -14.16 0.70 23.61
CA LEU A 439 -13.29 0.56 22.44
C LEU A 439 -14.14 0.40 21.19
N PHE A 440 -14.32 1.48 20.43
CA PHE A 440 -15.13 1.50 19.20
C PHE A 440 -14.38 1.05 17.95
N TYR A 441 -13.06 1.02 17.99
CA TYR A 441 -12.21 0.39 17.00
C TYR A 441 -11.03 -0.30 17.69
N MET A 442 -10.58 -1.40 17.13
CA MET A 442 -9.40 -2.12 17.57
C MET A 442 -8.20 -1.69 16.74
N PRO A 443 -7.17 -1.05 17.33
CA PRO A 443 -5.88 -0.88 16.67
C PRO A 443 -5.29 -2.23 16.28
N LEU A 444 -4.76 -2.35 15.07
CA LEU A 444 -4.09 -3.55 14.58
C LEU A 444 -2.58 -3.37 14.52
N SER A 445 -2.15 -2.15 14.21
CA SER A 445 -0.75 -1.78 14.11
C SER A 445 -0.54 -0.29 14.36
N PHE A 446 0.71 0.10 14.67
CA PHE A 446 1.07 1.48 14.97
C PHE A 446 2.53 1.79 14.64
N THR A 447 2.85 3.07 14.44
CA THR A 447 4.21 3.59 14.57
C THR A 447 4.38 4.25 15.93
N ALA A 448 5.61 4.26 16.47
CA ALA A 448 5.92 4.93 17.74
C ALA A 448 6.57 6.29 17.45
N ASN A 449 5.88 7.36 17.83
CA ASN A 449 6.36 8.71 17.64
C ASN A 449 7.08 9.23 18.88
N GLY A 450 8.32 9.70 18.71
CA GLY A 450 9.13 10.16 19.84
C GLY A 450 10.55 10.56 19.48
N LEU A 451 11.38 10.67 20.51
CA LEU A 451 12.78 11.07 20.42
C LEU A 451 13.70 9.94 20.89
N TRP A 452 14.54 9.47 19.99
CA TRP A 452 15.61 8.52 20.31
C TRP A 452 16.87 9.23 20.78
N THR A 453 17.46 8.76 21.90
CA THR A 453 18.74 9.22 22.42
C THR A 453 19.44 8.10 23.20
N ASP A 454 20.67 8.35 23.65
CA ASP A 454 21.34 7.46 24.60
C ASP A 454 20.79 7.71 26.02
N SER A 455 20.57 6.65 26.79
CA SER A 455 20.02 6.74 28.16
C SER A 455 20.86 7.61 29.12
N SER A 456 22.15 7.78 28.81
CA SER A 456 23.05 8.66 29.57
C SER A 456 22.75 10.16 29.41
N ASN A 457 21.95 10.52 28.42
CA ASN A 457 21.58 11.90 28.14
C ASN A 457 20.34 12.39 28.90
N VAL A 458 19.68 11.51 29.65
CA VAL A 458 18.42 11.80 30.33
C VAL A 458 18.39 11.20 31.73
N ASP A 459 17.54 11.70 32.60
CA ASP A 459 17.36 11.17 33.92
C ASP A 459 16.79 9.75 33.88
N LYS A 460 17.25 8.88 34.78
CA LYS A 460 16.79 7.51 34.84
C LYS A 460 15.29 7.43 35.10
N GLY A 461 14.57 6.78 34.17
CA GLY A 461 13.14 6.57 34.26
C GLY A 461 12.31 7.71 33.63
N SER A 462 12.96 8.68 32.97
CA SER A 462 12.24 9.66 32.16
C SER A 462 11.46 8.94 31.04
N LYS A 463 10.20 9.34 30.87
CA LYS A 463 9.35 8.82 29.79
C LYS A 463 9.28 9.78 28.60
N GLY A 464 9.39 11.08 28.84
CA GLY A 464 9.33 12.17 27.89
C GLY A 464 9.78 13.46 28.57
N PHE A 465 9.46 14.59 28.00
CA PHE A 465 9.90 15.90 28.44
C PHE A 465 8.70 16.82 28.77
N THR A 466 8.83 17.60 29.85
CA THR A 466 8.07 18.86 29.92
C THR A 466 8.70 19.87 28.96
N TYR A 467 8.00 20.97 28.62
CA TYR A 467 8.53 22.00 27.72
C TYR A 467 9.85 22.58 28.22
N ASP A 468 9.96 22.90 29.52
CA ASP A 468 11.19 23.44 30.10
C ASP A 468 12.35 22.44 30.07
N GLN A 469 12.08 21.17 30.38
CA GLN A 469 13.07 20.10 30.29
C GLN A 469 13.56 19.91 28.85
N TYR A 470 12.68 20.03 27.86
CA TYR A 470 13.09 19.91 26.47
C TYR A 470 13.94 21.07 26.00
N VAL A 471 13.62 22.31 26.39
CA VAL A 471 14.47 23.48 26.10
C VAL A 471 15.88 23.29 26.69
N GLU A 472 15.98 22.80 27.91
CA GLU A 472 17.27 22.50 28.56
C GLU A 472 18.01 21.37 27.81
N PHE A 473 17.29 20.30 27.42
CA PHE A 473 17.84 19.17 26.66
C PHE A 473 18.36 19.60 25.29
N VAL A 474 17.62 20.39 24.54
CA VAL A 474 18.08 20.97 23.26
C VAL A 474 19.33 21.83 23.46
N SER A 475 19.38 22.63 24.53
CA SER A 475 20.53 23.49 24.81
C SER A 475 21.78 22.67 25.20
N THR A 476 21.63 21.62 26.00
CA THR A 476 22.76 20.89 26.61
C THR A 476 23.21 19.68 25.79
N VAL A 477 22.26 18.85 25.36
CA VAL A 477 22.51 17.63 24.58
C VAL A 477 22.50 17.90 23.09
N GLY A 478 21.53 18.71 22.63
CA GLY A 478 21.38 19.08 21.22
C GLY A 478 22.31 20.22 20.76
N ASN A 479 23.11 20.82 21.63
CA ASN A 479 23.93 22.00 21.31
C ASN A 479 23.13 23.15 20.68
N GLY A 480 21.88 23.32 21.11
CA GLY A 480 20.97 24.33 20.58
C GLY A 480 20.22 23.89 19.30
N HIS A 481 20.35 22.64 18.86
CA HIS A 481 19.72 22.08 17.68
C HIS A 481 18.48 21.25 18.07
N ASP A 482 17.30 21.64 17.57
CA ASP A 482 16.03 20.97 17.83
C ASP A 482 15.69 19.99 16.69
N ALA A 483 15.84 18.70 16.95
CA ALA A 483 15.62 17.64 15.96
C ALA A 483 14.17 17.54 15.48
N ILE A 484 13.17 18.03 16.22
CA ILE A 484 11.78 18.04 15.77
C ILE A 484 11.57 19.16 14.76
N SER A 485 12.13 20.33 15.03
CA SER A 485 12.06 21.50 14.14
C SER A 485 12.87 21.35 12.86
N GLU A 486 13.74 20.33 12.74
CA GLU A 486 14.46 20.05 11.50
C GLU A 486 13.52 19.83 10.32
N PHE A 487 12.49 19.01 10.52
CA PHE A 487 11.58 18.55 9.48
C PHE A 487 10.17 19.13 9.60
N ASN A 488 9.84 19.75 10.73
CA ASN A 488 8.49 20.20 11.02
C ASN A 488 8.41 21.70 11.15
N SER A 489 7.44 22.30 10.48
CA SER A 489 7.05 23.68 10.76
C SER A 489 6.48 23.81 12.18
N ARG A 490 6.42 25.04 12.71
CA ARG A 490 5.80 25.32 14.02
C ARG A 490 4.39 24.73 14.13
N SER A 491 3.61 24.82 13.07
CA SER A 491 2.25 24.31 13.04
C SER A 491 2.21 22.78 13.12
N GLU A 492 3.04 22.09 12.35
CA GLU A 492 3.13 20.63 12.37
C GLU A 492 3.61 20.13 13.73
N TYR A 493 4.68 20.70 14.23
CA TYR A 493 5.20 20.36 15.56
C TYR A 493 4.16 20.61 16.66
N PHE A 494 3.42 21.73 16.60
CA PHE A 494 2.33 22.01 17.53
C PHE A 494 1.31 20.86 17.52
N PHE A 495 0.90 20.39 16.33
CA PHE A 495 -0.09 19.33 16.22
C PHE A 495 0.42 17.96 16.67
N LEU A 496 1.71 17.67 16.51
CA LEU A 496 2.32 16.46 17.09
C LEU A 496 2.12 16.46 18.61
N CYS A 497 2.45 17.54 19.30
CA CYS A 497 2.29 17.65 20.74
C CYS A 497 0.82 17.77 21.18
N PHE A 498 -0.01 18.53 20.43
CA PHE A 498 -1.43 18.71 20.71
C PHE A 498 -2.21 17.41 20.69
N SER A 499 -1.96 16.58 19.67
CA SER A 499 -2.65 15.29 19.49
C SER A 499 -2.32 14.26 20.55
N MET A 500 -1.15 14.35 21.17
CA MET A 500 -0.78 13.50 22.31
C MET A 500 -1.58 13.81 23.58
N MET A 501 -2.22 14.96 23.66
CA MET A 501 -2.95 15.44 24.84
C MET A 501 -4.48 15.45 24.63
N ASN A 502 -4.99 14.65 23.68
CA ASN A 502 -6.42 14.58 23.36
C ASN A 502 -7.29 14.24 24.59
N ASP A 503 -6.82 13.40 25.50
CA ASP A 503 -7.48 13.06 26.76
C ASP A 503 -7.57 14.23 27.75
N THR A 504 -6.75 15.28 27.56
CA THR A 504 -6.82 16.54 28.29
C THR A 504 -7.77 17.53 27.63
N TRP A 505 -7.70 17.63 26.29
CA TRP A 505 -8.51 18.58 25.52
C TRP A 505 -9.97 18.14 25.37
N PHE A 506 -10.21 16.82 25.25
CA PHE A 506 -11.52 16.25 24.97
C PHE A 506 -11.85 15.17 26.01
N LYS A 507 -12.37 15.60 27.17
CA LYS A 507 -12.64 14.72 28.30
C LYS A 507 -14.12 14.71 28.67
N ASP A 508 -14.68 13.53 28.95
CA ASP A 508 -16.07 13.35 29.40
C ASP A 508 -17.10 14.05 28.49
N GLY A 509 -16.89 13.96 27.15
CA GLY A 509 -17.75 14.61 26.16
C GLY A 509 -17.65 16.14 26.17
N LYS A 510 -16.61 16.74 26.74
CA LYS A 510 -16.42 18.19 26.86
C LYS A 510 -15.11 18.62 26.24
N VAL A 511 -15.13 19.84 25.68
CA VAL A 511 -13.91 20.54 25.26
C VAL A 511 -13.36 21.32 26.44
N ASN A 512 -12.08 21.11 26.76
CA ASN A 512 -11.35 21.71 27.89
C ASN A 512 -10.01 22.28 27.41
N ILE A 513 -10.06 23.32 26.60
CA ILE A 513 -8.87 23.98 26.03
C ILE A 513 -8.45 25.21 26.87
N ALA A 514 -9.40 25.94 27.46
CA ALA A 514 -9.09 27.12 28.28
C ALA A 514 -8.55 26.72 29.65
N ASN A 515 -7.28 26.32 29.69
CA ASN A 515 -6.57 25.85 30.89
C ASN A 515 -5.07 26.20 30.82
N ALA A 516 -4.38 26.06 31.96
CA ALA A 516 -2.97 26.41 32.10
C ALA A 516 -2.05 25.53 31.22
N GLU A 517 -2.46 24.30 30.93
CA GLU A 517 -1.73 23.37 30.08
C GLU A 517 -1.64 23.89 28.64
N PHE A 518 -2.75 24.40 28.11
CA PHE A 518 -2.78 24.98 26.76
C PHE A 518 -2.05 26.34 26.72
N GLU A 519 -2.19 27.21 27.76
CA GLU A 519 -1.42 28.45 27.87
C GLU A 519 0.08 28.16 27.78
N THR A 520 0.57 27.18 28.57
CA THR A 520 1.98 26.80 28.60
C THR A 520 2.46 26.23 27.25
N MET A 521 1.63 25.43 26.59
CA MET A 521 1.90 24.93 25.26
C MET A 521 2.06 26.07 24.25
N CYS A 522 1.11 27.01 24.22
CA CYS A 522 1.17 28.17 23.31
C CYS A 522 2.41 29.02 23.57
N ASP A 523 2.73 29.31 24.83
CA ASP A 523 3.94 30.08 25.21
C ASP A 523 5.22 29.39 24.73
N TYR A 524 5.31 28.07 24.85
CA TYR A 524 6.45 27.31 24.35
C TYR A 524 6.60 27.46 22.84
N PHE A 525 5.53 27.23 22.06
CA PHE A 525 5.58 27.29 20.59
C PHE A 525 5.83 28.70 20.04
N ILE A 526 5.31 29.74 20.68
CA ILE A 526 5.56 31.12 20.28
C ILE A 526 7.02 31.52 20.50
N ASN A 527 7.59 31.12 21.62
CA ASN A 527 8.89 31.64 22.07
C ASN A 527 10.08 30.75 21.69
N ASN A 528 9.88 29.45 21.43
CA ASN A 528 10.99 28.50 21.28
C ASN A 528 11.00 27.75 19.95
N VAL A 529 9.92 27.74 19.17
CA VAL A 529 9.83 26.95 17.94
C VAL A 529 9.87 27.83 16.69
N SER A 530 10.69 27.43 15.71
CA SER A 530 10.83 28.13 14.42
C SER A 530 9.53 28.04 13.62
N GLU A 531 9.19 29.11 12.89
CA GLU A 531 8.01 29.15 12.01
C GLU A 531 8.11 28.14 10.85
N TYR A 532 9.31 27.96 10.32
CA TYR A 532 9.60 27.08 9.20
C TYR A 532 10.54 25.95 9.63
N PRO A 533 10.50 24.79 8.94
CA PRO A 533 11.48 23.73 9.16
C PRO A 533 12.91 24.28 9.01
N LEU A 534 13.83 23.75 9.81
CA LEU A 534 15.24 24.15 9.75
C LEU A 534 15.95 23.61 8.49
N ILE A 535 15.42 22.51 7.93
CA ILE A 535 15.88 21.87 6.70
C ILE A 535 14.90 22.17 5.59
N THR A 536 15.42 22.62 4.44
CA THR A 536 14.61 22.92 3.25
C THR A 536 14.42 21.66 2.40
N GLU A 537 13.32 21.60 1.63
CA GLU A 537 13.08 20.51 0.66
C GLU A 537 14.28 20.30 -0.29
N GLY A 538 14.95 21.37 -0.73
CA GLY A 538 16.14 21.28 -1.57
C GLY A 538 17.30 20.56 -0.91
N GLN A 539 17.49 20.75 0.41
CA GLN A 539 18.51 20.04 1.18
C GLN A 539 18.14 18.56 1.37
N ILE A 540 16.85 18.26 1.57
CA ILE A 540 16.35 16.89 1.63
C ILE A 540 16.66 16.16 0.31
N MET A 541 16.36 16.77 -0.83
CA MET A 541 16.57 16.18 -2.16
C MET A 541 18.06 15.96 -2.51
N THR A 542 18.96 16.79 -1.99
CA THR A 542 20.39 16.67 -2.23
C THR A 542 21.12 15.79 -1.22
N GLY A 543 20.46 15.38 -0.14
CA GLY A 543 21.10 14.64 0.96
C GLY A 543 22.16 15.46 1.72
N ASP A 544 22.20 16.77 1.52
CA ASP A 544 23.19 17.70 2.10
C ASP A 544 22.94 18.04 3.58
N PHE A 545 22.00 17.30 4.21
CA PHE A 545 21.71 17.50 5.63
C PHE A 545 22.15 16.28 6.42
N ARG A 546 23.18 16.42 7.23
CA ARG A 546 23.54 15.46 8.25
C ARG A 546 23.84 16.21 9.52
N PHE A 547 22.87 16.19 10.42
CA PHE A 547 23.13 16.69 11.76
C PHE A 547 23.64 15.52 12.60
N GLU A 548 24.89 15.61 13.06
CA GLU A 548 25.38 14.74 14.14
C GLU A 548 24.71 15.17 15.44
N THR A 549 23.44 14.82 15.59
CA THR A 549 22.70 15.09 16.81
C THR A 549 22.85 13.92 17.77
N ALA A 550 22.99 14.21 19.05
CA ALA A 550 22.99 13.22 20.11
C ALA A 550 21.60 12.58 20.30
N TYR A 551 20.60 13.01 19.53
CA TYR A 551 19.23 12.50 19.57
C TYR A 551 18.54 12.68 18.20
N ARG A 552 17.44 11.96 17.98
CA ARG A 552 16.69 11.97 16.72
C ARG A 552 15.18 11.89 16.96
N TYR A 553 14.42 12.74 16.30
CA TYR A 553 12.98 12.58 16.16
C TYR A 553 12.66 11.50 15.12
N SER A 554 11.68 10.64 15.40
CA SER A 554 11.25 9.59 14.47
C SER A 554 9.83 9.13 14.73
N ASP A 555 9.12 8.85 13.65
CA ASP A 555 8.01 7.91 13.60
C ASP A 555 8.60 6.52 13.41
N THR A 556 8.67 5.74 14.47
CA THR A 556 9.44 4.51 14.52
C THR A 556 8.58 3.31 14.18
N ASP A 557 8.98 2.58 13.17
CA ASP A 557 8.51 1.25 12.83
C ASP A 557 9.67 0.23 12.82
N PRO A 558 9.40 -1.08 12.69
CA PRO A 558 10.44 -2.11 12.71
C PRO A 558 11.52 -1.96 11.63
N SER A 559 11.21 -1.34 10.48
CA SER A 559 12.20 -1.15 9.39
C SER A 559 13.33 -0.23 9.80
N LEU A 560 13.08 0.72 10.70
CA LEU A 560 14.05 1.68 11.17
C LEU A 560 14.93 1.18 12.33
N CYS A 561 14.69 -0.04 12.84
CA CYS A 561 15.40 -0.60 13.98
C CYS A 561 16.92 -0.49 13.83
N CYS A 562 17.46 -0.98 12.72
CA CYS A 562 18.91 -1.01 12.49
C CYS A 562 19.50 0.37 12.12
N HIS A 563 18.71 1.29 11.58
CA HIS A 563 19.16 2.64 11.27
C HIS A 563 19.23 3.55 12.51
N ILE A 564 18.41 3.27 13.51
CA ILE A 564 18.30 4.11 14.70
C ILE A 564 19.13 3.55 15.85
N LEU A 565 18.93 2.27 16.20
CA LEU A 565 19.46 1.74 17.45
C LEU A 565 20.97 1.53 17.43
N GLY A 566 21.56 1.24 16.28
CA GLY A 566 23.00 1.09 16.14
C GLY A 566 23.81 2.35 16.43
N LYS A 567 23.15 3.51 16.40
CA LYS A 567 23.78 4.81 16.69
C LYS A 567 24.04 5.02 18.19
N TYR A 568 23.23 4.42 19.04
CA TYR A 568 23.26 4.65 20.49
C TYR A 568 23.76 3.42 21.22
N LYS A 569 24.49 3.64 22.33
CA LYS A 569 25.02 2.55 23.15
C LYS A 569 23.92 1.90 24.01
N ASP A 570 23.03 2.71 24.55
CA ASP A 570 21.88 2.29 25.36
C ASP A 570 20.66 3.12 24.94
N PRO A 571 20.03 2.76 23.78
CA PRO A 571 18.98 3.58 23.17
C PRO A 571 17.72 3.62 24.00
N VAL A 572 17.17 4.82 24.17
CA VAL A 572 15.89 5.06 24.82
C VAL A 572 14.98 5.92 23.93
N LEU A 573 13.70 5.51 23.83
CA LEU A 573 12.64 6.26 23.17
C LEU A 573 11.86 7.07 24.20
N LEU A 574 11.80 8.38 24.00
CA LEU A 574 11.13 9.34 24.86
C LEU A 574 9.99 10.02 24.12
N GLY A 575 8.94 10.43 24.86
CA GLY A 575 7.86 11.23 24.30
C GLY A 575 8.30 12.65 23.93
N LEU A 576 7.57 13.24 22.99
CA LEU A 576 7.71 14.66 22.62
C LEU A 576 7.37 15.57 23.81
N PRO A 577 7.80 16.84 23.80
CA PRO A 577 7.51 17.75 24.89
C PRO A 577 6.00 17.99 25.05
N THR A 578 5.53 17.75 26.27
CA THR A 578 4.14 17.99 26.70
C THR A 578 4.13 18.70 28.03
N TYR A 579 2.98 19.12 28.51
CA TYR A 579 2.87 19.77 29.83
C TYR A 579 3.32 18.85 30.98
N ASP A 580 3.01 17.57 30.91
CA ASP A 580 3.24 16.57 31.96
C ASP A 580 4.37 15.57 31.65
N GLY A 581 5.09 15.72 30.54
CA GLY A 581 6.24 14.87 30.19
C GLY A 581 5.86 13.42 29.85
N ARG A 582 4.81 13.24 29.06
CA ARG A 582 4.31 11.92 28.64
C ARG A 582 5.34 11.12 27.88
N GLY A 583 5.16 9.80 27.88
CA GLY A 583 5.93 8.86 27.08
C GLY A 583 5.63 8.97 25.57
N PRO A 584 6.31 8.15 24.75
CA PRO A 584 6.11 8.10 23.31
C PRO A 584 4.65 7.81 22.96
N SER A 585 4.20 8.35 21.84
CA SER A 585 2.84 8.12 21.36
C SER A 585 2.79 7.11 20.23
N ALA A 586 1.66 6.38 20.13
CA ALA A 586 1.31 5.55 19.01
C ALA A 586 0.51 6.35 17.98
N VAL A 587 0.94 6.30 16.74
CA VAL A 587 0.11 6.69 15.58
C VAL A 587 -0.44 5.40 14.97
N ILE A 588 -1.75 5.24 14.97
CA ILE A 588 -2.39 4.03 14.47
C ILE A 588 -2.25 3.99 12.95
N THR A 589 -1.71 2.89 12.44
CA THR A 589 -1.50 2.69 11.00
C THR A 589 -2.56 1.78 10.38
N ASN A 590 -3.16 0.91 11.18
CA ASN A 590 -4.28 0.07 10.77
C ASN A 590 -5.22 -0.19 11.94
N SER A 591 -6.52 -0.19 11.68
CA SER A 591 -7.56 -0.42 12.68
C SER A 591 -8.79 -1.06 12.10
N ILE A 592 -9.64 -1.63 12.96
CA ILE A 592 -10.88 -2.31 12.57
C ILE A 592 -12.01 -1.98 13.54
N ALA A 593 -13.21 -1.74 13.00
CA ALA A 593 -14.44 -1.57 13.77
C ALA A 593 -15.55 -2.46 13.25
N VAL A 594 -16.52 -2.80 14.13
CA VAL A 594 -17.73 -3.56 13.79
C VAL A 594 -18.93 -2.64 13.89
N SER A 595 -19.72 -2.60 12.83
CA SER A 595 -20.93 -1.78 12.76
C SER A 595 -21.95 -2.18 13.84
N ALA A 596 -22.56 -1.19 14.50
CA ALA A 596 -23.61 -1.40 15.48
C ALA A 596 -24.86 -2.06 14.88
N VAL A 597 -25.13 -1.81 13.57
CA VAL A 597 -26.27 -2.37 12.84
C VAL A 597 -26.01 -3.74 12.25
N SER A 598 -24.79 -4.28 12.33
CA SER A 598 -24.50 -5.63 11.85
C SER A 598 -25.27 -6.70 12.62
N GLU A 599 -25.88 -7.63 11.89
CA GLU A 599 -26.49 -8.84 12.45
C GLU A 599 -25.48 -10.01 12.51
N LEU A 600 -24.27 -9.85 11.92
CA LEU A 600 -23.22 -10.88 11.79
C LEU A 600 -22.07 -10.66 12.80
N LYS A 601 -22.38 -10.13 13.99
CA LYS A 601 -21.36 -9.72 14.98
C LYS A 601 -20.44 -10.87 15.38
N ASP A 602 -20.98 -12.07 15.54
CA ASP A 602 -20.18 -13.25 15.92
C ASP A 602 -19.08 -13.54 14.89
N GLY A 603 -19.43 -13.57 13.59
CA GLY A 603 -18.46 -13.76 12.52
C GLY A 603 -17.45 -12.61 12.42
N CYS A 604 -17.88 -11.36 12.66
CA CYS A 604 -16.99 -10.21 12.71
C CYS A 604 -15.96 -10.33 13.86
N ILE A 605 -16.40 -10.77 15.03
CA ILE A 605 -15.51 -10.97 16.19
C ILE A 605 -14.56 -12.14 15.99
N GLU A 606 -15.01 -13.24 15.37
CA GLU A 606 -14.13 -14.35 14.98
C GLU A 606 -13.02 -13.88 14.04
N PHE A 607 -13.37 -13.04 13.08
CA PHE A 607 -12.37 -12.46 12.18
C PHE A 607 -11.38 -11.53 12.90
N ILE A 608 -11.85 -10.67 13.81
CA ILE A 608 -10.96 -9.82 14.61
C ILE A 608 -9.99 -10.67 15.43
N LYS A 609 -10.46 -11.76 16.05
CA LYS A 609 -9.59 -12.68 16.80
C LYS A 609 -8.52 -13.32 15.90
N LEU A 610 -8.85 -13.65 14.65
CA LEU A 610 -7.88 -14.11 13.67
C LEU A 610 -6.86 -13.03 13.34
N LEU A 611 -7.30 -11.79 13.08
CA LEU A 611 -6.41 -10.63 12.82
C LEU A 611 -5.45 -10.37 13.98
N LEU A 612 -5.87 -10.62 15.21
CA LEU A 612 -5.06 -10.43 16.42
C LEU A 612 -4.17 -11.64 16.76
N SER A 613 -4.27 -12.74 16.03
CA SER A 613 -3.43 -13.92 16.26
C SER A 613 -1.96 -13.61 15.91
N LYS A 614 -1.05 -14.29 16.61
CA LYS A 614 0.40 -14.06 16.48
C LYS A 614 0.86 -14.26 15.02
N ASP A 615 0.47 -15.36 14.40
CA ASP A 615 0.86 -15.72 13.03
C ASP A 615 0.40 -14.70 11.97
N ILE A 616 -0.74 -14.07 12.15
CA ILE A 616 -1.21 -12.99 11.27
C ILE A 616 -0.48 -11.68 11.60
N GLN A 617 -0.32 -11.35 12.87
CA GLN A 617 0.34 -10.12 13.30
C GLN A 617 1.85 -10.10 12.98
N GLU A 618 2.49 -11.26 12.83
CA GLU A 618 3.88 -11.36 12.33
C GLU A 618 4.04 -10.92 10.87
N LEU A 619 2.95 -10.82 10.09
CA LEU A 619 2.97 -10.28 8.72
C LEU A 619 2.87 -8.75 8.68
N CYS A 620 2.77 -8.10 9.83
CA CYS A 620 2.63 -6.65 9.91
C CYS A 620 3.88 -5.93 9.39
N SER A 621 3.68 -4.82 8.67
CA SER A 621 4.77 -3.94 8.22
C SER A 621 5.14 -2.88 9.26
N TYR A 622 4.31 -2.70 10.29
CA TYR A 622 4.48 -1.75 11.39
C TYR A 622 4.60 -2.49 12.72
N ASN A 623 4.61 -1.74 13.85
CA ASN A 623 4.55 -2.38 15.15
C ASN A 623 3.19 -3.06 15.34
N PRO A 624 3.12 -4.38 15.54
CA PRO A 624 1.86 -5.09 15.73
C PRO A 624 1.27 -4.78 17.10
N ILE A 625 -0.07 -4.73 17.21
CA ILE A 625 -0.72 -4.57 18.52
C ILE A 625 -0.55 -5.81 19.42
N ASN A 626 -0.38 -6.98 18.81
CA ASN A 626 0.03 -8.19 19.50
C ASN A 626 1.55 -8.17 19.75
N ARG A 627 1.95 -7.81 20.98
CA ARG A 627 3.36 -7.66 21.36
C ARG A 627 4.19 -8.94 21.19
N THR A 628 3.54 -10.12 21.25
CA THR A 628 4.24 -11.40 21.07
C THR A 628 4.63 -11.68 19.63
N ALA A 629 4.07 -10.94 18.66
CA ALA A 629 4.41 -11.00 17.25
C ALA A 629 5.60 -10.08 16.87
N LEU A 630 5.86 -9.02 17.65
CA LEU A 630 6.91 -8.05 17.35
C LEU A 630 8.30 -8.67 17.14
N PRO A 631 8.75 -9.67 17.93
CA PRO A 631 10.04 -10.33 17.67
C PRO A 631 10.16 -10.94 16.26
N GLY A 632 9.10 -11.58 15.75
CA GLY A 632 9.09 -12.16 14.40
C GLY A 632 9.07 -11.11 13.31
N VAL A 633 8.36 -9.98 13.53
CA VAL A 633 8.41 -8.82 12.62
C VAL A 633 9.84 -8.28 12.53
N LEU A 634 10.50 -8.08 13.68
CA LEU A 634 11.88 -7.57 13.73
C LEU A 634 12.87 -8.51 13.04
N ASP A 635 12.75 -9.84 13.25
CA ASP A 635 13.63 -10.83 12.61
C ASP A 635 13.58 -10.69 11.09
N ARG A 636 12.38 -10.58 10.51
CA ARG A 636 12.19 -10.39 9.08
C ARG A 636 12.85 -9.10 8.55
N TYR A 637 12.71 -7.98 9.29
CA TYR A 637 13.34 -6.72 8.90
C TYR A 637 14.87 -6.75 9.07
N MET A 638 15.38 -7.41 10.11
CA MET A 638 16.82 -7.54 10.31
C MET A 638 17.48 -8.43 9.26
N ASP A 639 16.84 -9.54 8.88
CA ASP A 639 17.32 -10.40 7.79
C ASP A 639 17.41 -9.62 6.47
N HIS A 640 16.38 -8.83 6.19
CA HIS A 640 16.39 -7.96 5.03
C HIS A 640 17.48 -6.90 5.12
N PHE A 641 17.64 -6.22 6.24
CA PHE A 641 18.65 -5.19 6.42
C PHE A 641 20.07 -5.73 6.23
N ILE A 642 20.34 -6.99 6.59
CA ILE A 642 21.62 -7.66 6.29
C ILE A 642 21.85 -7.74 4.78
N TYR A 643 20.79 -8.03 4.02
CA TYR A 643 20.86 -8.03 2.56
C TYR A 643 21.16 -6.64 2.02
N GLU A 644 20.43 -5.60 2.43
CA GLU A 644 20.69 -4.21 2.00
C GLU A 644 22.10 -3.73 2.36
N TYR A 645 22.58 -4.07 3.57
CA TYR A 645 23.93 -3.74 4.01
C TYR A 645 24.99 -4.33 3.07
N LYS A 646 24.81 -5.57 2.63
CA LYS A 646 25.71 -6.22 1.66
C LYS A 646 25.63 -5.55 0.29
N MET A 647 24.42 -5.27 -0.18
CA MET A 647 24.18 -4.63 -1.47
C MET A 647 24.74 -3.21 -1.56
N ALA A 648 24.78 -2.46 -0.46
CA ALA A 648 25.35 -1.12 -0.40
C ALA A 648 26.88 -1.09 -0.60
N GLY A 649 27.55 -2.25 -0.54
CA GLY A 649 28.98 -2.38 -0.87
C GLY A 649 29.93 -1.61 0.04
N PHE A 650 29.56 -1.40 1.32
CA PHE A 650 30.42 -0.70 2.27
C PHE A 650 31.72 -1.46 2.50
N THR A 651 32.85 -0.75 2.47
CA THR A 651 34.19 -1.33 2.66
C THR A 651 34.51 -1.58 4.14
N SER A 652 33.75 -0.99 5.04
CA SER A 652 33.90 -1.15 6.50
C SER A 652 32.64 -0.71 7.26
N GLU A 653 32.46 -1.25 8.49
CA GLU A 653 31.41 -0.81 9.40
C GLU A 653 31.49 0.70 9.73
N SER A 654 32.70 1.26 9.79
CA SER A 654 32.90 2.70 10.00
C SER A 654 32.44 3.55 8.81
N GLU A 655 32.47 3.00 7.62
CA GLU A 655 31.89 3.66 6.42
C GLU A 655 30.38 3.56 6.45
N ALA A 656 29.84 2.39 6.68
CA ALA A 656 28.41 2.15 6.76
C ALA A 656 27.74 3.03 7.83
N ALA A 657 28.38 3.16 9.02
CA ALA A 657 27.88 4.00 10.10
C ALA A 657 27.74 5.49 9.72
N LYS A 658 28.49 6.00 8.72
CA LYS A 658 28.31 7.38 8.23
C LYS A 658 26.97 7.57 7.50
N TYR A 659 26.35 6.48 7.10
CA TYR A 659 25.06 6.42 6.41
C TYR A 659 23.94 5.84 7.28
N ASP A 660 24.18 5.76 8.60
CA ASP A 660 23.27 5.16 9.58
C ASP A 660 22.94 3.66 9.30
N TYR A 661 23.89 2.93 8.70
CA TYR A 661 23.82 1.50 8.50
C TYR A 661 24.61 0.76 9.57
N TYR A 662 23.90 0.00 10.39
CA TYR A 662 24.49 -0.77 11.49
C TYR A 662 24.03 -2.23 11.39
N LEU A 663 24.98 -3.18 11.39
CA LEU A 663 24.60 -4.60 11.36
C LEU A 663 23.71 -4.97 12.52
N PRO A 664 22.61 -5.70 12.27
CA PRO A 664 21.67 -6.13 13.29
C PRO A 664 22.33 -6.94 14.42
N THR A 665 21.86 -6.74 15.65
CA THR A 665 22.26 -7.50 16.82
C THR A 665 21.06 -7.83 17.69
N ASP A 666 21.12 -8.93 18.45
CA ASP A 666 20.08 -9.30 19.43
C ASP A 666 19.85 -8.17 20.43
N SER A 667 20.90 -7.44 20.83
CA SER A 667 20.79 -6.30 21.74
C SER A 667 19.95 -5.16 21.15
N MET A 668 20.05 -4.88 19.87
CA MET A 668 19.18 -3.90 19.21
C MET A 668 17.73 -4.35 19.22
N LYS A 669 17.47 -5.61 18.91
CA LYS A 669 16.13 -6.21 18.93
C LYS A 669 15.52 -6.11 20.32
N ASP A 670 16.24 -6.55 21.36
CA ASP A 670 15.78 -6.49 22.75
C ASP A 670 15.51 -5.06 23.20
N SER A 671 16.38 -4.14 22.82
CA SER A 671 16.24 -2.71 23.12
C SER A 671 15.02 -2.10 22.42
N TYR A 672 14.78 -2.45 21.15
CA TYR A 672 13.58 -2.02 20.43
C TYR A 672 12.31 -2.47 21.14
N ILE A 673 12.21 -3.77 21.44
CA ILE A 673 11.04 -4.35 22.12
C ILE A 673 10.81 -3.68 23.48
N ALA A 674 11.87 -3.47 24.26
CA ALA A 674 11.78 -2.81 25.55
C ALA A 674 11.27 -1.36 25.46
N ASN A 675 11.66 -0.63 24.40
CA ASN A 675 11.21 0.74 24.20
C ASN A 675 9.75 0.82 23.75
N MET A 676 9.25 -0.16 22.97
CA MET A 676 7.84 -0.20 22.59
C MET A 676 6.90 -0.36 23.81
N GLU A 677 7.36 -0.92 24.92
CA GLU A 677 6.60 -1.00 26.18
C GLU A 677 6.33 0.37 26.83
N ASN A 678 7.09 1.40 26.45
CA ASN A 678 6.92 2.76 26.93
C ASN A 678 5.87 3.54 26.18
N VAL A 679 5.40 3.04 25.03
CA VAL A 679 4.34 3.66 24.23
C VAL A 679 3.00 3.53 24.99
N GLU A 680 2.39 4.65 25.35
CA GLU A 680 1.22 4.63 26.23
C GLU A 680 0.06 5.54 25.80
N VAL A 681 0.26 6.39 24.80
CA VAL A 681 -0.74 7.37 24.34
C VAL A 681 -1.00 7.17 22.85
N VAL A 682 -2.26 7.22 22.41
CA VAL A 682 -2.60 7.30 21.00
C VAL A 682 -2.67 8.76 20.57
N SER A 683 -1.81 9.13 19.62
CA SER A 683 -1.83 10.43 18.96
C SER A 683 -2.84 10.37 17.80
N ALA A 684 -3.91 11.14 17.88
CA ALA A 684 -4.92 11.24 16.84
C ALA A 684 -5.32 12.69 16.63
N SER A 685 -5.53 13.11 15.38
CA SER A 685 -6.01 14.45 15.08
C SER A 685 -7.13 14.40 14.04
N ASP A 686 -8.23 15.09 14.33
CA ASP A 686 -9.30 15.29 13.37
C ASP A 686 -9.00 16.51 12.46
N PRO A 687 -9.16 16.40 11.13
CA PRO A 687 -8.87 17.50 10.20
C PRO A 687 -9.63 18.79 10.51
N SER A 688 -10.90 18.70 10.94
CA SER A 688 -11.71 19.87 11.26
C SER A 688 -11.22 20.54 12.55
N ILE A 689 -10.80 19.75 13.54
CA ILE A 689 -10.16 20.27 14.77
C ILE A 689 -8.85 20.95 14.38
N ARG A 690 -8.04 20.32 13.55
CA ARG A 690 -6.76 20.86 13.09
C ARG A 690 -6.92 22.19 12.36
N ALA A 691 -7.90 22.30 11.46
CA ALA A 691 -8.19 23.53 10.73
C ALA A 691 -8.54 24.68 11.69
N ILE A 692 -9.49 24.46 12.62
CA ILE A 692 -9.91 25.48 13.59
C ILE A 692 -8.74 25.92 14.48
N VAL A 693 -7.94 24.99 14.98
CA VAL A 693 -6.79 25.29 15.83
C VAL A 693 -5.72 26.06 15.06
N SER A 694 -5.42 25.68 13.79
CA SER A 694 -4.45 26.35 12.93
C SER A 694 -4.83 27.80 12.66
N GLU A 695 -6.10 28.06 12.35
CA GLU A 695 -6.61 29.45 12.12
C GLU A 695 -6.42 30.33 13.36
N GLU A 696 -6.83 29.87 14.53
CA GLU A 696 -6.72 30.65 15.76
C GLU A 696 -5.25 30.88 16.17
N LEU A 697 -4.39 29.83 16.01
CA LEU A 697 -2.97 29.98 16.33
C LEU A 697 -2.23 30.93 15.38
N SER A 698 -2.63 31.01 14.11
CA SER A 698 -2.03 31.95 13.17
C SER A 698 -2.15 33.40 13.64
N GLU A 699 -3.26 33.76 14.33
CA GLU A 699 -3.49 35.07 14.93
C GLU A 699 -2.60 35.30 16.16
N ALA A 700 -2.25 34.23 16.93
CA ALA A 700 -1.27 34.33 18.02
C ALA A 700 0.14 34.56 17.47
N TYR A 701 0.53 33.76 16.50
CA TYR A 701 1.88 33.84 15.92
C TYR A 701 2.15 35.19 15.25
N SER A 702 1.11 35.80 14.67
CA SER A 702 1.18 37.15 14.10
C SER A 702 1.10 38.30 15.15
N GLY A 703 0.88 37.96 16.43
CA GLY A 703 0.68 38.96 17.51
C GLY A 703 -0.63 39.74 17.43
N GLN A 704 -1.60 39.26 16.64
CA GLN A 704 -2.92 39.95 16.49
C GLN A 704 -3.84 39.67 17.68
N LYS A 705 -3.71 38.52 18.31
CA LYS A 705 -4.45 38.14 19.53
C LYS A 705 -3.51 37.65 20.61
N ASP A 706 -3.84 37.92 21.87
CA ASP A 706 -3.18 37.25 22.99
C ASP A 706 -3.72 35.84 23.21
N ILE A 707 -2.95 35.00 23.92
CA ILE A 707 -3.26 33.58 24.15
C ILE A 707 -4.64 33.41 24.79
N LYS A 708 -5.01 34.23 25.77
CA LYS A 708 -6.32 34.15 26.46
C LYS A 708 -7.51 34.44 25.54
N ALA A 709 -7.33 35.35 24.60
CA ALA A 709 -8.35 35.62 23.59
C ALA A 709 -8.49 34.43 22.63
N ILE A 710 -7.37 33.76 22.27
CA ILE A 710 -7.35 32.57 21.44
C ILE A 710 -8.00 31.39 22.14
N GLU A 711 -7.65 31.09 23.37
CA GLU A 711 -8.26 30.04 24.18
C GLU A 711 -9.79 30.13 24.18
N LYS A 712 -10.30 31.35 24.48
CA LYS A 712 -11.73 31.60 24.54
C LYS A 712 -12.43 31.42 23.18
N SER A 713 -11.78 31.86 22.11
CA SER A 713 -12.29 31.74 20.75
C SER A 713 -12.27 30.24 20.32
N LEU A 714 -11.14 29.58 20.53
CA LEU A 714 -10.91 28.17 20.20
C LEU A 714 -11.88 27.28 20.95
N GLU A 715 -12.00 27.44 22.27
CA GLU A 715 -12.93 26.67 23.09
C GLU A 715 -14.37 26.81 22.60
N LYS A 716 -14.77 28.00 22.23
CA LYS A 716 -16.12 28.26 21.70
C LYS A 716 -16.34 27.57 20.36
N ARG A 717 -15.39 27.70 19.43
CA ARG A 717 -15.47 27.09 18.09
C ARG A 717 -15.48 25.57 18.19
N LEU A 718 -14.58 24.99 18.98
CA LEU A 718 -14.52 23.54 19.19
C LEU A 718 -15.75 22.99 19.90
N LYS A 719 -16.33 23.73 20.87
CA LYS A 719 -17.62 23.34 21.49
C LYS A 719 -18.76 23.34 20.48
N THR A 720 -18.78 24.30 19.54
CA THR A 720 -19.77 24.33 18.47
C THR A 720 -19.60 23.14 17.56
N LEU A 721 -18.38 22.92 17.04
CA LEU A 721 -18.06 21.75 16.20
C LEU A 721 -18.44 20.45 16.90
N TYR A 722 -18.07 20.30 18.16
CA TYR A 722 -18.36 19.11 18.96
C TYR A 722 -19.87 18.88 19.10
N SER A 723 -20.65 19.95 19.37
CA SER A 723 -22.10 19.82 19.47
C SER A 723 -22.78 19.50 18.12
N GLU A 724 -22.27 20.01 17.02
CA GLU A 724 -22.79 19.74 15.66
C GLU A 724 -22.50 18.31 15.18
N LYS A 725 -21.32 17.81 15.52
CA LYS A 725 -20.88 16.46 15.09
C LYS A 725 -21.49 15.35 15.96
N TYR A 726 -21.76 15.61 17.25
CA TYR A 726 -22.34 14.64 18.19
C TYR A 726 -23.88 14.77 18.36
N ALA A 727 -24.51 15.78 17.75
CA ALA A 727 -25.97 15.90 17.69
C ALA A 727 -26.52 15.02 16.57
#